data_fa61f999eabbeaaa7b8e78ff050d43e3
#
_entry.id   fa61f999eabbeaaa7b8e78ff050d43e3
#
_cell.length_a   1.000
_cell.length_b   1.000
_cell.length_c   1.000
_cell.angle_alpha   90.00
_cell.angle_beta   90.00
_cell.angle_gamma   90.00
#
_symmetry.space_group_name_H-M   'P 1'
#
loop_
_entity.id
_entity.type
_entity.pdbx_description
1 polymer ?
#
loop_
_entity_poly.entity_id
_entity_poly.type
_entity_poly.pdbx_seq_one_letter_code
_entity_poly.pdbx_strand_id
1 'polypeptide(L)'
;MAKSRESAEKKTVKKSTAPSKKAASKANGKAASKNTGEKKAAAAKTKTESNAKKSTTKKAAVTKTSKDAEPKKTASKTATTKHAAVTKTKRKDDVSRQIEESNHEIYALLQNNSQSNLYDQQPVNISQEDAKKKRIRNIASASAVLIAIIFGLIFLIRGCVNSSKSQNKERQNIIRLAEKYMEKEQYDSAMDLLNTLLIQDPEDKEVNELLDKLIELKAAQERANAANFTVINGQTGPGSYDINIDTSAFKETFDSMSRELTAANEANAKNQEQLNRLLEAQRQEEKERQAQAQALEQQKKAEEVKRKAEEEELAKQNKKVQAEIQKVNELIQQGNSKLNAGNQQDALKKYKEAVACLPISQGEPKFSGAKYAEIASNLYEAAEREKIPDAKAVLMQNAVTYAQKAVEKDPANAKAHFILAMNAENSKDAATAENELELAVKNDPNNYLYYYYLGRRQQINKKYSQARSSYTSSIKLNPSSSETEKDIHASSYFNLGLTCNRLSLPKDALAAFRKAYGINPQHAKAYLEEARLLRKSFNDLDGSINAYNKVLNIEPDNMSALKECGSAYAEAGNYAKAENCFRRVIAKLGTTQDPMTYYNLSTVLYNQAKVTDALKYALEAYNTKDVFKASAEKAMIVYQYALCTENSGDKTTAISLYKEVLTLNPSHTKAKINLGIMFMEMVPPDVDTALSFLTGAYQEDKTNFEVNNNIGNAYLLKKDYTNAVNYYLNASKIKPKDTEVKINLAKAYTEFGDFDNAKIIYVEVINQNPNSYDAYIDLAKVCIALKDTISAEGYLTALQNKKPEYRTSEVKALLDTVRPKN
;
A
#
# COMPACT_ATOMS: atom_id res chain seq x y z
N MET A 1 -16.47 -44.18 -36.49
CA MET A 1 -17.69 -44.07 -37.28
C MET A 1 -17.85 -42.62 -37.65
N ALA A 2 -17.36 -42.19 -38.79
CA ALA A 2 -18.02 -42.25 -40.12
C ALA A 2 -19.14 -41.21 -40.15
N LYS A 3 -19.05 -40.22 -40.89
CA LYS A 3 -19.09 -39.77 -42.30
C LYS A 3 -19.97 -38.54 -42.33
N SER A 4 -19.50 -37.44 -42.84
CA SER A 4 -19.56 -36.97 -44.27
C SER A 4 -20.91 -36.36 -44.62
N ARG A 5 -21.08 -35.19 -45.22
CA ARG A 5 -20.73 -34.69 -46.56
C ARG A 5 -21.26 -33.25 -46.62
N GLU A 6 -20.52 -32.28 -47.15
CA GLU A 6 -20.48 -31.78 -48.53
C GLU A 6 -21.86 -31.37 -49.07
N SER A 7 -22.07 -30.18 -49.56
CA SER A 7 -21.69 -29.55 -50.85
C SER A 7 -22.32 -28.15 -50.95
N ALA A 8 -21.66 -27.10 -51.39
CA ALA A 8 -21.52 -26.59 -52.74
C ALA A 8 -22.87 -26.08 -53.32
N GLU A 9 -22.99 -24.91 -53.83
CA GLU A 9 -22.52 -24.24 -55.08
C GLU A 9 -23.03 -22.78 -55.10
N LYS A 10 -22.20 -21.83 -55.40
CA LYS A 10 -21.85 -21.17 -56.67
C LYS A 10 -22.88 -20.18 -57.24
N LYS A 11 -22.22 -19.05 -57.66
CA LYS A 11 -22.42 -18.14 -58.77
C LYS A 11 -23.32 -16.93 -58.53
N THR A 12 -23.02 -15.72 -59.01
CA THR A 12 -22.14 -15.14 -60.07
C THR A 12 -22.18 -13.62 -59.95
N VAL A 13 -21.05 -12.90 -59.90
CA VAL A 13 -20.48 -12.07 -60.95
C VAL A 13 -21.36 -10.99 -61.58
N LYS A 14 -20.92 -9.71 -61.45
CA LYS A 14 -20.61 -8.71 -62.51
C LYS A 14 -20.28 -7.39 -61.80
N LYS A 15 -19.04 -6.91 -61.81
CA LYS A 15 -18.30 -6.08 -62.81
C LYS A 15 -19.06 -4.88 -63.35
N SER A 16 -18.50 -3.70 -63.03
CA SER A 16 -17.94 -2.75 -64.01
C SER A 16 -17.65 -1.41 -63.35
N THR A 17 -16.46 -1.05 -63.32
CA THR A 17 -15.60 -0.19 -64.13
C THR A 17 -15.61 1.27 -63.73
N ALA A 18 -14.43 1.76 -63.33
CA ALA A 18 -13.99 3.13 -63.42
C ALA A 18 -13.93 3.58 -64.87
N PRO A 19 -13.79 4.83 -65.18
CA PRO A 19 -12.55 5.57 -65.03
C PRO A 19 -12.65 7.11 -64.85
N SER A 20 -11.67 7.65 -64.21
CA SER A 20 -10.62 8.58 -64.72
C SER A 20 -10.97 9.95 -65.23
N LYS A 21 -10.15 10.86 -64.73
CA LYS A 21 -9.40 11.96 -65.34
C LYS A 21 -9.96 13.38 -65.31
N LYS A 22 -9.05 14.21 -64.81
CA LYS A 22 -8.47 15.45 -65.33
C LYS A 22 -9.43 16.65 -65.41
N ALA A 23 -9.03 17.80 -65.11
CA ALA A 23 -7.85 18.65 -65.07
C ALA A 23 -8.29 20.09 -64.85
N ALA A 24 -7.45 20.83 -64.20
CA ALA A 24 -6.90 22.09 -64.64
C ALA A 24 -7.92 23.21 -64.92
N SER A 25 -7.79 24.38 -64.44
CA SER A 25 -6.77 25.37 -64.64
C SER A 25 -7.15 26.71 -63.98
N LYS A 26 -6.15 27.39 -63.52
CA LYS A 26 -5.79 28.78 -63.89
C LYS A 26 -6.81 29.84 -63.51
N ALA A 27 -6.48 30.95 -62.96
CA ALA A 27 -5.27 31.75 -62.89
C ALA A 27 -5.57 33.10 -62.27
N ASN A 28 -4.53 33.73 -61.81
CA ASN A 28 -4.25 35.19 -61.88
C ASN A 28 -5.05 36.07 -60.92
N GLY A 29 -4.47 36.97 -60.28
CA GLY A 29 -3.23 37.70 -60.45
C GLY A 29 -3.09 38.81 -59.39
N LYS A 30 -1.84 39.05 -59.12
CA LYS A 30 -1.12 40.31 -59.21
C LYS A 30 -1.70 41.47 -58.35
N ALA A 31 -0.95 42.23 -57.64
CA ALA A 31 0.43 42.65 -57.68
C ALA A 31 0.75 43.46 -56.43
N ALA A 32 1.90 43.32 -55.83
CA ALA A 32 3.02 44.22 -55.88
C ALA A 32 2.83 45.48 -55.01
N SER A 33 3.73 45.94 -54.24
CA SER A 33 5.13 46.16 -54.41
C SER A 33 5.76 46.65 -53.09
N LYS A 34 6.95 46.22 -52.76
CA LYS A 34 8.21 46.99 -52.63
C LYS A 34 8.22 47.99 -51.49
N ASN A 35 9.27 48.17 -50.70
CA ASN A 35 10.65 48.02 -50.92
C ASN A 35 11.45 48.20 -49.64
N THR A 36 12.49 47.46 -49.49
CA THR A 36 13.92 47.86 -49.18
C THR A 36 14.14 48.46 -47.80
N GLY A 37 15.12 48.11 -47.10
CA GLY A 37 16.47 47.67 -47.34
C GLY A 37 17.19 47.38 -45.99
N GLU A 38 18.00 46.43 -45.98
CA GLU A 38 19.44 46.40 -45.81
C GLU A 38 20.03 47.50 -44.83
N LYS A 39 20.83 47.17 -43.85
CA LYS A 39 22.17 46.60 -43.91
C LYS A 39 22.77 46.45 -42.49
N LYS A 40 23.40 45.32 -42.27
CA LYS A 40 24.80 45.16 -41.79
C LYS A 40 25.26 45.86 -40.50
N ALA A 41 25.63 45.06 -39.54
CA ALA A 41 26.98 44.50 -39.29
C ALA A 41 27.78 45.20 -38.20
N ALA A 42 28.48 44.37 -37.43
CA ALA A 42 29.80 44.52 -36.81
C ALA A 42 29.84 45.10 -35.40
N ALA A 43 30.12 44.25 -34.43
CA ALA A 43 31.42 44.01 -33.79
C ALA A 43 32.07 45.21 -33.08
N ALA A 44 32.37 44.96 -31.82
CA ALA A 44 33.60 45.15 -31.10
C ALA A 44 33.33 45.55 -29.65
N LYS A 45 33.73 44.71 -28.71
CA LYS A 45 34.95 44.80 -27.83
C LYS A 45 35.18 46.18 -27.21
N THR A 46 35.19 46.21 -25.90
CA THR A 46 36.27 46.59 -24.96
C THR A 46 35.66 46.76 -23.56
N LYS A 47 36.12 46.04 -22.55
CA LYS A 47 37.16 46.39 -21.55
C LYS A 47 36.93 47.74 -20.88
N THR A 48 36.77 47.74 -19.58
CA THR A 48 37.82 47.83 -18.55
C THR A 48 37.16 47.94 -17.19
N GLU A 49 37.57 47.19 -16.22
CA GLU A 49 38.44 47.58 -15.06
C GLU A 49 37.77 48.58 -14.12
N SER A 50 37.82 48.54 -12.86
CA SER A 50 38.66 47.93 -11.80
C SER A 50 38.17 48.44 -10.46
N ASN A 51 38.36 47.80 -9.44
CA ASN A 51 39.23 47.92 -8.24
C ASN A 51 38.50 47.40 -7.01
N ALA A 52 38.89 46.36 -6.36
CA ALA A 52 40.08 46.09 -5.57
C ALA A 52 40.15 46.88 -4.24
N LYS A 53 40.15 46.14 -3.16
CA LYS A 53 41.12 46.18 -2.06
C LYS A 53 40.62 45.22 -0.95
N LYS A 54 41.31 44.13 -0.70
CA LYS A 54 42.51 43.90 0.19
C LYS A 54 42.11 44.13 1.65
N SER A 55 42.32 43.21 2.55
CA SER A 55 43.65 42.70 3.00
C SER A 55 43.43 41.51 3.98
N THR A 56 44.19 40.49 3.80
CA THR A 56 45.43 40.01 4.38
C THR A 56 45.29 39.21 5.65
N THR A 57 45.60 37.94 5.52
CA THR A 57 46.81 37.14 5.80
C THR A 57 47.18 36.87 7.25
N LYS A 58 47.38 35.57 7.57
CA LYS A 58 48.63 34.86 7.86
C LYS A 58 48.27 33.49 8.43
N LYS A 59 48.55 32.36 7.79
CA LYS A 59 49.80 31.57 7.71
C LYS A 59 50.49 31.31 9.06
N ALA A 60 50.61 30.04 9.40
CA ALA A 60 51.80 29.19 9.54
C ALA A 60 51.38 27.93 10.29
N ALA A 61 51.44 26.71 9.84
CA ALA A 61 52.57 25.87 9.39
C ALA A 61 53.40 25.28 10.55
N VAL A 62 53.46 23.93 10.54
CA VAL A 62 54.62 23.04 10.75
C VAL A 62 54.91 22.61 12.20
N THR A 63 54.95 21.41 12.57
CA THR A 63 55.66 20.15 12.40
C THR A 63 55.51 19.23 13.59
N LYS A 64 55.37 17.94 13.32
CA LYS A 64 56.07 16.75 13.84
C LYS A 64 56.54 16.68 15.34
N THR A 65 56.23 15.66 16.04
CA THR A 65 56.88 14.39 16.28
C THR A 65 56.49 13.77 17.62
N SER A 66 56.07 12.55 17.53
CA SER A 66 56.49 11.30 18.21
C SER A 66 56.55 11.16 19.74
N LYS A 67 56.01 10.02 20.13
CA LYS A 67 56.52 9.08 21.13
C LYS A 67 55.90 9.08 22.54
N ASP A 68 55.27 7.93 22.80
CA ASP A 68 55.41 7.05 23.96
C ASP A 68 55.11 7.59 25.38
N ALA A 69 54.12 7.04 25.97
CA ALA A 69 54.20 6.30 27.23
C ALA A 69 52.88 6.23 28.02
N GLU A 70 52.36 5.08 28.19
CA GLU A 70 51.56 4.70 29.36
C GLU A 70 52.39 4.84 30.67
N PRO A 71 51.81 4.85 31.89
CA PRO A 71 50.59 4.22 32.36
C PRO A 71 49.87 4.87 33.57
N LYS A 72 48.68 4.27 33.87
CA LYS A 72 48.09 3.99 35.22
C LYS A 72 47.24 5.05 35.94
N LYS A 73 45.97 4.55 36.07
CA LYS A 73 45.12 4.57 37.29
C LYS A 73 44.59 5.92 37.80
N THR A 74 43.32 6.19 37.70
CA THR A 74 42.43 6.06 38.86
C THR A 74 40.95 6.07 38.45
N ALA A 75 40.22 5.21 39.10
CA ALA A 75 38.78 4.96 38.95
C ALA A 75 37.91 6.09 39.42
N SER A 76 36.74 6.18 38.88
CA SER A 76 35.48 6.22 39.62
C SER A 76 34.45 7.20 39.06
N LYS A 77 33.27 6.61 38.83
CA LYS A 77 31.94 7.26 38.82
C LYS A 77 31.56 8.03 37.54
N THR A 78 31.03 7.30 36.58
CA THR A 78 29.84 7.68 35.82
C THR A 78 29.41 6.54 34.87
N ALA A 79 28.86 5.47 35.40
CA ALA A 79 28.38 4.34 34.60
C ALA A 79 27.03 3.78 35.10
N THR A 80 26.12 4.66 35.58
CA THR A 80 24.81 4.18 36.04
C THR A 80 23.61 4.77 35.32
N THR A 81 23.81 5.64 34.34
CA THR A 81 22.68 6.30 33.64
C THR A 81 22.46 5.84 32.19
N LYS A 82 23.36 5.02 31.62
CA LYS A 82 23.17 4.50 30.25
C LYS A 82 22.53 3.10 30.18
N HIS A 83 22.55 2.32 31.25
CA HIS A 83 21.93 0.98 31.27
C HIS A 83 20.42 0.97 31.53
N ALA A 84 19.85 2.03 32.09
CA ALA A 84 18.40 2.11 32.32
C ALA A 84 17.60 2.52 31.09
N ALA A 85 18.22 3.15 30.10
CA ALA A 85 17.56 3.54 28.84
C ALA A 85 17.49 2.40 27.84
N VAL A 86 18.49 1.54 27.79
CA VAL A 86 18.56 0.39 26.84
C VAL A 86 17.62 -0.75 27.30
N THR A 87 17.42 -0.92 28.59
CA THR A 87 16.47 -1.94 29.12
C THR A 87 15.01 -1.53 28.98
N LYS A 88 14.69 -0.22 28.94
CA LYS A 88 13.31 0.24 28.69
C LYS A 88 12.91 0.14 27.21
N THR A 89 13.84 0.30 26.29
CA THR A 89 13.57 0.15 24.85
C THR A 89 13.41 -1.32 24.48
N LYS A 90 14.27 -2.22 24.98
CA LYS A 90 14.13 -3.67 24.74
C LYS A 90 12.82 -4.25 25.32
N ARG A 91 12.35 -3.79 26.48
CA ARG A 91 11.06 -4.25 27.04
C ARG A 91 9.84 -3.76 26.24
N LYS A 92 9.96 -2.62 25.57
CA LYS A 92 8.88 -2.10 24.72
C LYS A 92 8.79 -2.83 23.39
N ASP A 93 9.94 -3.23 22.84
CA ASP A 93 10.03 -4.00 21.60
C ASP A 93 9.58 -5.46 21.80
N ASP A 94 9.88 -6.06 22.97
CA ASP A 94 9.45 -7.41 23.31
C ASP A 94 7.93 -7.50 23.56
N VAL A 95 7.32 -6.49 24.18
CA VAL A 95 5.85 -6.45 24.37
C VAL A 95 5.13 -6.19 23.03
N SER A 96 5.69 -5.37 22.15
CA SER A 96 5.13 -5.15 20.81
C SER A 96 5.21 -6.41 19.96
N ARG A 97 6.29 -7.19 20.11
CA ARG A 97 6.49 -8.46 19.40
C ARG A 97 5.55 -9.56 19.89
N GLN A 98 5.30 -9.63 21.18
CA GLN A 98 4.34 -10.58 21.78
C GLN A 98 2.89 -10.25 21.38
N ILE A 99 2.55 -8.97 21.20
CA ILE A 99 1.23 -8.55 20.71
C ILE A 99 1.07 -8.87 19.21
N GLU A 100 2.15 -8.75 18.42
CA GLU A 100 2.14 -9.13 17.00
C GLU A 100 2.08 -10.66 16.83
N GLU A 101 2.79 -11.43 17.64
CA GLU A 101 2.74 -12.89 17.63
C GLU A 101 1.37 -13.42 18.07
N SER A 102 0.75 -12.84 19.08
CA SER A 102 -0.62 -13.18 19.51
C SER A 102 -1.68 -12.84 18.46
N ASN A 103 -1.52 -11.72 17.73
CA ASN A 103 -2.41 -11.36 16.62
C ASN A 103 -2.20 -12.29 15.41
N HIS A 104 -0.99 -12.79 15.18
CA HIS A 104 -0.71 -13.76 14.12
C HIS A 104 -1.33 -15.13 14.42
N GLU A 105 -1.32 -15.59 15.68
CA GLU A 105 -1.97 -16.83 16.09
C GLU A 105 -3.50 -16.76 15.99
N ILE A 106 -4.08 -15.62 16.34
CA ILE A 106 -5.53 -15.37 16.17
C ILE A 106 -5.92 -15.35 14.68
N TYR A 107 -5.08 -14.77 13.82
CA TYR A 107 -5.31 -14.77 12.37
C TYR A 107 -5.15 -16.17 11.75
N ALA A 108 -4.17 -16.94 12.21
CA ALA A 108 -3.97 -18.32 11.78
C ALA A 108 -5.11 -19.25 12.20
N LEU A 109 -5.69 -19.04 13.40
CA LEU A 109 -6.84 -19.76 13.89
C LEU A 109 -8.14 -19.42 13.12
N LEU A 110 -8.26 -18.19 12.63
CA LEU A 110 -9.39 -17.74 11.80
C LEU A 110 -9.28 -18.22 10.35
N GLN A 111 -8.08 -18.38 9.80
CA GLN A 111 -7.87 -18.94 8.45
C GLN A 111 -8.02 -20.46 8.39
N ASN A 112 -7.63 -21.20 9.43
CA ASN A 112 -7.77 -22.64 9.47
C ASN A 112 -9.23 -23.13 9.64
N ASN A 113 -10.16 -22.25 9.97
CA ASN A 113 -11.59 -22.59 10.06
C ASN A 113 -12.37 -22.42 8.75
N SER A 114 -11.71 -21.92 7.68
CA SER A 114 -12.39 -21.68 6.40
C SER A 114 -12.04 -22.66 5.27
N GLN A 115 -11.20 -23.68 5.55
CA GLN A 115 -10.83 -24.67 4.52
C GLN A 115 -10.91 -26.12 5.04
N SER A 116 -12.06 -26.54 5.53
CA SER A 116 -12.32 -27.96 5.65
C SER A 116 -13.79 -28.25 5.47
N ASN A 117 -14.17 -28.43 4.24
CA ASN A 117 -15.29 -29.33 3.87
C ASN A 117 -15.18 -29.66 2.39
N LEU A 118 -14.84 -30.89 2.06
CA LEU A 118 -15.54 -31.87 1.29
C LEU A 118 -14.65 -33.04 0.86
N TYR A 119 -15.18 -34.22 1.12
CA TYR A 119 -14.74 -35.58 0.74
C TYR A 119 -13.56 -36.17 1.55
N ASP A 120 -13.72 -37.14 2.37
CA ASP A 120 -14.15 -38.53 2.24
C ASP A 120 -14.28 -39.20 3.61
N GLN A 121 -15.15 -40.18 3.77
CA GLN A 121 -15.60 -40.75 5.03
C GLN A 121 -15.33 -42.24 5.16
N GLN A 122 -14.84 -42.61 6.30
CA GLN A 122 -15.24 -43.91 6.91
C GLN A 122 -15.52 -43.73 8.43
N PRO A 123 -16.42 -44.44 9.06
CA PRO A 123 -16.94 -44.10 10.36
C PRO A 123 -16.09 -44.68 11.50
N VAL A 124 -15.64 -43.77 12.37
CA VAL A 124 -15.03 -44.12 13.64
C VAL A 124 -16.03 -43.92 14.76
N ASN A 125 -16.20 -44.97 15.57
CA ASN A 125 -17.10 -45.06 16.72
C ASN A 125 -16.62 -44.13 17.84
N ILE A 126 -17.32 -43.03 18.06
CA ILE A 126 -17.00 -42.02 19.07
C ILE A 126 -17.95 -42.22 20.25
N SER A 127 -17.39 -42.29 21.47
CA SER A 127 -18.16 -42.43 22.71
C SER A 127 -19.10 -41.25 22.93
N GLN A 128 -20.25 -41.49 23.58
CA GLN A 128 -21.31 -40.49 23.84
C GLN A 128 -20.80 -39.23 24.57
N GLU A 129 -19.68 -39.31 25.27
CA GLU A 129 -19.09 -38.20 26.03
C GLU A 129 -18.34 -37.22 25.12
N ASP A 130 -17.67 -37.71 24.11
CA ASP A 130 -16.98 -36.86 23.12
C ASP A 130 -17.94 -36.16 22.16
N ALA A 131 -19.10 -36.77 21.89
CA ALA A 131 -20.18 -36.17 21.14
C ALA A 131 -20.83 -35.00 21.91
N LYS A 132 -20.93 -35.10 23.24
CA LYS A 132 -21.42 -34.00 24.10
C LYS A 132 -20.45 -32.82 24.13
N LYS A 133 -19.14 -33.06 24.29
CA LYS A 133 -18.12 -32.04 24.27
C LYS A 133 -18.01 -31.34 22.90
N LYS A 134 -18.18 -32.07 21.80
CA LYS A 134 -18.21 -31.52 20.45
C LYS A 134 -19.46 -30.68 20.17
N ARG A 135 -20.61 -31.09 20.71
CA ARG A 135 -21.87 -30.31 20.64
C ARG A 135 -21.79 -29.01 21.43
N ILE A 136 -21.20 -29.02 22.63
CA ILE A 136 -21.02 -27.82 23.45
C ILE A 136 -20.06 -26.84 22.77
N ARG A 137 -18.97 -27.32 22.17
CA ARG A 137 -18.01 -26.49 21.43
C ARG A 137 -18.60 -25.89 20.14
N ASN A 138 -19.45 -26.62 19.43
CA ASN A 138 -20.11 -26.12 18.23
C ASN A 138 -21.26 -25.14 18.54
N ILE A 139 -21.90 -25.25 19.71
CA ILE A 139 -22.89 -24.29 20.18
C ILE A 139 -22.23 -22.99 20.62
N ALA A 140 -21.05 -23.06 21.28
CA ALA A 140 -20.26 -21.87 21.65
C ALA A 140 -19.72 -21.11 20.42
N SER A 141 -19.28 -21.82 19.37
CA SER A 141 -18.83 -21.17 18.13
C SER A 141 -19.98 -20.59 17.31
N ALA A 142 -21.16 -21.23 17.30
CA ALA A 142 -22.34 -20.70 16.64
C ALA A 142 -22.89 -19.45 17.36
N SER A 143 -22.78 -19.41 18.69
CA SER A 143 -23.15 -18.23 19.48
C SER A 143 -22.27 -17.02 19.19
N ALA A 144 -20.94 -17.22 19.05
CA ALA A 144 -19.99 -16.15 18.72
C ALA A 144 -20.24 -15.57 17.31
N VAL A 145 -20.60 -16.42 16.34
CA VAL A 145 -20.94 -15.97 14.98
C VAL A 145 -22.28 -15.22 14.96
N LEU A 146 -23.26 -15.68 15.75
CA LEU A 146 -24.54 -15.01 15.85
C LEU A 146 -24.41 -13.63 16.51
N ILE A 147 -23.55 -13.50 17.51
CA ILE A 147 -23.23 -12.23 18.18
C ILE A 147 -22.54 -11.28 17.20
N ALA A 148 -21.60 -11.75 16.40
CA ALA A 148 -20.94 -10.93 15.37
C ALA A 148 -21.90 -10.45 14.27
N ILE A 149 -22.88 -11.28 13.89
CA ILE A 149 -23.95 -10.92 12.94
C ILE A 149 -24.91 -9.88 13.55
N ILE A 150 -25.24 -10.03 14.83
CA ILE A 150 -26.09 -9.07 15.55
C ILE A 150 -25.35 -7.72 15.69
N PHE A 151 -24.05 -7.73 15.99
CA PHE A 151 -23.24 -6.51 16.00
C PHE A 151 -23.14 -5.86 14.61
N GLY A 152 -23.02 -6.64 13.55
CA GLY A 152 -23.03 -6.14 12.17
C GLY A 152 -24.39 -5.52 11.78
N LEU A 153 -25.49 -6.10 12.20
CA LEU A 153 -26.85 -5.59 11.99
C LEU A 153 -27.14 -4.32 12.81
N ILE A 154 -26.66 -4.27 14.06
CA ILE A 154 -26.79 -3.08 14.92
C ILE A 154 -26.00 -1.91 14.33
N PHE A 155 -24.83 -2.17 13.71
CA PHE A 155 -24.03 -1.12 13.04
C PHE A 155 -24.67 -0.65 11.72
N LEU A 156 -25.42 -1.51 11.01
CA LEU A 156 -26.15 -1.15 9.79
C LEU A 156 -27.44 -0.38 10.08
N ILE A 157 -28.10 -0.62 11.21
CA ILE A 157 -29.35 0.06 11.63
C ILE A 157 -29.03 1.44 12.21
N ARG A 158 -27.82 1.69 12.71
CA ARG A 158 -27.38 3.02 13.19
C ARG A 158 -27.29 4.10 12.11
N GLY A 159 -27.40 3.72 10.84
CA GLY A 159 -27.38 4.66 9.70
C GLY A 159 -28.70 5.31 9.35
N CYS A 160 -29.83 4.82 9.87
CA CYS A 160 -31.15 5.36 9.55
C CYS A 160 -32.02 5.35 10.79
N VAL A 161 -32.33 6.49 11.28
CA VAL A 161 -33.47 6.90 12.11
C VAL A 161 -33.09 7.65 13.40
N ASN A 162 -33.17 8.95 13.33
CA ASN A 162 -33.41 9.85 14.44
C ASN A 162 -34.84 9.67 14.95
N SER A 163 -35.02 8.96 16.05
CA SER A 163 -36.17 9.20 16.96
C SER A 163 -35.93 8.52 18.31
N SER A 164 -36.03 9.30 19.37
CA SER A 164 -35.90 8.89 20.77
C SER A 164 -36.79 7.72 21.22
N LYS A 165 -37.84 7.45 20.51
CA LYS A 165 -38.73 6.30 20.72
C LYS A 165 -38.18 4.95 20.25
N SER A 166 -37.31 4.93 19.25
CA SER A 166 -36.67 3.73 18.74
C SER A 166 -35.55 3.25 19.65
N GLN A 167 -34.73 4.18 20.15
CA GLN A 167 -33.63 3.85 21.07
C GLN A 167 -34.09 3.24 22.39
N ASN A 168 -35.20 3.74 22.93
CA ASN A 168 -35.76 3.21 24.19
C ASN A 168 -36.34 1.80 24.03
N LYS A 169 -36.88 1.46 22.85
CA LYS A 169 -37.37 0.13 22.53
C LYS A 169 -36.24 -0.89 22.33
N GLU A 170 -35.15 -0.46 21.76
CA GLU A 170 -33.96 -1.29 21.51
C GLU A 170 -33.22 -1.56 22.83
N ARG A 171 -33.03 -0.55 23.65
CA ARG A 171 -32.51 -0.67 25.02
C ARG A 171 -33.30 -1.70 25.85
N GLN A 172 -34.61 -1.58 25.86
CA GLN A 172 -35.51 -2.52 26.59
C GLN A 172 -35.43 -3.95 26.03
N ASN A 173 -35.20 -4.14 24.75
CA ASN A 173 -34.99 -5.46 24.17
C ASN A 173 -33.67 -6.10 24.58
N ILE A 174 -32.61 -5.32 24.72
CA ILE A 174 -31.30 -5.79 25.19
C ILE A 174 -31.38 -6.16 26.67
N ILE A 175 -32.04 -5.35 27.50
CA ILE A 175 -32.29 -5.65 28.92
C ILE A 175 -33.05 -6.98 29.08
N ARG A 176 -34.18 -7.17 28.38
CA ARG A 176 -34.90 -8.43 28.40
C ARG A 176 -34.09 -9.64 27.92
N LEU A 177 -33.18 -9.42 27.00
CA LEU A 177 -32.30 -10.48 26.51
C LEU A 177 -31.25 -10.83 27.57
N ALA A 178 -30.71 -9.85 28.25
CA ALA A 178 -29.77 -10.05 29.35
C ALA A 178 -30.45 -10.80 30.52
N GLU A 179 -31.66 -10.39 30.94
CA GLU A 179 -32.46 -11.07 31.96
C GLU A 179 -32.70 -12.55 31.56
N LYS A 180 -33.02 -12.84 30.29
CA LYS A 180 -33.22 -14.19 29.80
C LYS A 180 -31.93 -15.04 29.80
N TYR A 181 -30.75 -14.42 29.66
CA TYR A 181 -29.51 -15.12 29.85
C TYR A 181 -29.21 -15.36 31.32
N MET A 182 -29.56 -14.41 32.21
CA MET A 182 -29.44 -14.57 33.66
C MET A 182 -30.35 -15.75 34.15
N GLU A 183 -31.58 -15.87 33.66
CA GLU A 183 -32.48 -16.99 33.96
C GLU A 183 -31.92 -18.35 33.48
N LYS A 184 -31.07 -18.35 32.48
CA LYS A 184 -30.42 -19.55 31.92
C LYS A 184 -29.02 -19.81 32.51
N GLU A 185 -28.66 -19.11 33.54
CA GLU A 185 -27.34 -19.18 34.20
C GLU A 185 -26.14 -18.94 33.26
N GLN A 186 -26.39 -18.19 32.15
CA GLN A 186 -25.36 -17.80 31.17
C GLN A 186 -24.87 -16.40 31.47
N TYR A 187 -24.23 -16.25 32.64
CA TYR A 187 -23.90 -14.94 33.22
C TYR A 187 -22.92 -14.14 32.41
N ASP A 188 -21.93 -14.77 31.74
CA ASP A 188 -20.98 -14.07 30.89
C ASP A 188 -21.67 -13.40 29.70
N SER A 189 -22.61 -14.09 29.06
CA SER A 189 -23.38 -13.53 27.94
C SER A 189 -24.35 -12.41 28.37
N ALA A 190 -24.88 -12.48 29.58
CA ALA A 190 -25.69 -11.40 30.15
C ALA A 190 -24.82 -10.17 30.48
N MET A 191 -23.62 -10.40 31.01
CA MET A 191 -22.67 -9.36 31.35
C MET A 191 -22.22 -8.55 30.12
N ASP A 192 -21.93 -9.21 29.02
CA ASP A 192 -21.55 -8.58 27.76
C ASP A 192 -22.67 -7.69 27.21
N LEU A 193 -23.92 -8.12 27.33
CA LEU A 193 -25.07 -7.34 26.88
C LEU A 193 -25.32 -6.11 27.76
N LEU A 194 -25.22 -6.23 29.09
CA LEU A 194 -25.36 -5.10 30.00
C LEU A 194 -24.21 -4.12 29.88
N ASN A 195 -22.99 -4.59 29.73
CA ASN A 195 -21.83 -3.75 29.46
C ASN A 195 -21.97 -2.96 28.15
N THR A 196 -22.60 -3.56 27.12
CA THR A 196 -22.88 -2.86 25.86
C THR A 196 -23.83 -1.67 26.04
N LEU A 197 -24.77 -1.77 26.95
CA LEU A 197 -25.66 -0.66 27.29
C LEU A 197 -24.94 0.39 28.14
N LEU A 198 -24.10 0.00 29.09
CA LEU A 198 -23.31 0.92 29.92
C LEU A 198 -22.23 1.69 29.10
N ILE A 199 -21.75 1.13 28.00
CA ILE A 199 -20.92 1.86 27.03
C ILE A 199 -21.71 3.02 26.39
N GLN A 200 -23.04 2.89 26.28
CA GLN A 200 -23.91 3.92 25.68
C GLN A 200 -24.38 4.94 26.72
N ASP A 201 -24.68 4.49 27.91
CA ASP A 201 -25.06 5.33 29.05
C ASP A 201 -24.48 4.76 30.36
N PRO A 202 -23.33 5.27 30.81
CA PRO A 202 -22.68 4.78 32.05
C PRO A 202 -23.44 5.03 33.33
N GLU A 203 -24.41 5.97 33.34
CA GLU A 203 -25.23 6.32 34.51
C GLU A 203 -26.62 5.66 34.50
N ASP A 204 -26.83 4.71 33.55
CA ASP A 204 -28.09 3.97 33.47
C ASP A 204 -28.32 3.12 34.72
N LYS A 205 -29.19 3.61 35.59
CA LYS A 205 -29.46 2.98 36.92
C LYS A 205 -30.05 1.57 36.81
N GLU A 206 -30.95 1.35 35.87
CA GLU A 206 -31.62 0.04 35.66
C GLU A 206 -30.59 -1.02 35.17
N VAL A 207 -29.67 -0.62 34.33
CA VAL A 207 -28.64 -1.52 33.81
C VAL A 207 -27.55 -1.79 34.87
N ASN A 208 -27.16 -0.78 35.67
CA ASN A 208 -26.23 -0.95 36.78
C ASN A 208 -26.83 -1.87 37.88
N GLU A 209 -28.09 -1.71 38.25
CA GLU A 209 -28.77 -2.58 39.23
C GLU A 209 -28.84 -4.04 38.73
N LEU A 210 -29.04 -4.25 37.42
CA LEU A 210 -29.05 -5.58 36.83
C LEU A 210 -27.63 -6.20 36.75
N LEU A 211 -26.62 -5.37 36.53
CA LEU A 211 -25.25 -5.82 36.53
C LEU A 211 -24.77 -6.22 37.95
N ASP A 212 -25.12 -5.47 38.96
CA ASP A 212 -24.81 -5.81 40.35
C ASP A 212 -25.47 -7.15 40.74
N LYS A 213 -26.73 -7.34 40.40
CA LYS A 213 -27.45 -8.59 40.59
C LYS A 213 -26.83 -9.76 39.84
N LEU A 214 -26.36 -9.52 38.63
CA LEU A 214 -25.66 -10.51 37.81
C LEU A 214 -24.36 -10.96 38.44
N ILE A 215 -23.57 -10.00 38.97
CA ILE A 215 -22.31 -10.26 39.68
C ILE A 215 -22.57 -11.13 40.91
N GLU A 216 -23.61 -10.84 41.66
CA GLU A 216 -24.01 -11.64 42.84
C GLU A 216 -24.40 -13.08 42.46
N LEU A 217 -25.19 -13.25 41.37
CA LEU A 217 -25.61 -14.57 40.90
C LEU A 217 -24.41 -15.38 40.37
N LYS A 218 -23.50 -14.75 39.66
CA LYS A 218 -22.28 -15.40 39.18
C LYS A 218 -21.39 -15.82 40.33
N ALA A 219 -21.20 -14.98 41.32
CA ALA A 219 -20.43 -15.31 42.51
C ALA A 219 -21.08 -16.42 43.36
N ALA A 220 -22.43 -16.51 43.34
CA ALA A 220 -23.15 -17.60 43.98
C ALA A 220 -22.95 -18.94 43.22
N GLN A 221 -22.98 -18.91 41.92
CA GLN A 221 -22.71 -20.09 41.07
C GLN A 221 -21.29 -20.61 41.25
N GLU A 222 -20.31 -19.67 41.30
CA GLU A 222 -18.91 -20.02 41.53
C GLU A 222 -18.71 -20.62 42.93
N ARG A 223 -19.39 -20.09 43.93
CA ARG A 223 -19.37 -20.68 45.29
C ARG A 223 -20.04 -22.07 45.33
N ALA A 224 -21.14 -22.26 44.61
CA ALA A 224 -21.82 -23.54 44.50
C ALA A 224 -20.94 -24.59 43.78
N ASN A 225 -20.24 -24.17 42.73
CA ASN A 225 -19.29 -25.00 42.01
C ASN A 225 -18.06 -25.35 42.86
N ALA A 226 -17.60 -24.42 43.69
CA ALA A 226 -16.51 -24.68 44.64
C ALA A 226 -16.94 -25.63 45.77
N ALA A 227 -18.20 -25.51 46.23
CA ALA A 227 -18.78 -26.44 47.26
C ALA A 227 -18.94 -27.87 46.73
N ASN A 228 -19.34 -28.02 45.45
CA ASN A 228 -19.46 -29.34 44.83
C ASN A 228 -18.09 -30.02 44.59
N PHE A 229 -17.01 -29.27 44.52
CA PHE A 229 -15.65 -29.83 44.43
C PHE A 229 -15.15 -30.33 45.78
N THR A 230 -15.67 -29.81 46.88
CA THR A 230 -15.24 -30.22 48.22
C THR A 230 -15.92 -31.53 48.72
N VAL A 231 -17.02 -31.93 48.08
CA VAL A 231 -17.82 -33.16 48.49
C VAL A 231 -17.30 -34.45 47.85
N ILE A 232 -16.40 -34.41 46.91
CA ILE A 232 -15.84 -35.59 46.21
C ILE A 232 -14.60 -36.15 46.92
N ASN A 233 -14.01 -35.50 47.93
CA ASN A 233 -12.77 -35.91 48.60
C ASN A 233 -12.95 -36.39 50.04
N GLY A 234 -14.09 -36.95 50.38
CA GLY A 234 -14.34 -37.50 51.72
C GLY A 234 -14.96 -38.88 51.71
N GLN A 235 -14.23 -39.91 51.44
CA GLN A 235 -14.31 -41.27 52.03
C GLN A 235 -13.41 -42.29 51.34
N THR A 236 -12.31 -42.67 51.94
CA THR A 236 -11.90 -44.05 52.16
C THR A 236 -10.74 -44.05 53.13
N GLY A 237 -10.88 -44.66 54.24
CA GLY A 237 -9.81 -45.08 55.17
C GLY A 237 -9.31 -46.47 54.82
N PRO A 238 -8.48 -47.12 55.63
CA PRO A 238 -7.08 -46.93 55.73
C PRO A 238 -6.29 -48.10 55.14
N GLY A 239 -5.21 -47.84 54.50
CA GLY A 239 -4.24 -48.86 54.12
C GLY A 239 -2.86 -48.24 53.99
N SER A 240 -2.03 -48.58 55.00
CA SER A 240 -0.66 -48.10 55.02
C SER A 240 0.17 -48.61 53.86
N TYR A 241 0.78 -47.74 53.16
CA TYR A 241 2.07 -47.96 52.52
C TYR A 241 2.84 -46.64 52.57
N ASP A 242 3.95 -46.66 53.29
CA ASP A 242 4.98 -45.64 53.31
C ASP A 242 5.60 -45.52 51.90
N ILE A 243 5.28 -44.46 51.21
CA ILE A 243 6.07 -43.99 50.09
C ILE A 243 6.48 -42.55 50.43
N ASN A 244 7.75 -42.45 50.79
CA ASN A 244 8.39 -41.18 50.99
C ASN A 244 8.53 -40.48 49.64
N ILE A 245 7.56 -39.63 49.32
CA ILE A 245 7.65 -38.74 48.16
C ILE A 245 8.10 -37.38 48.65
N ASP A 246 9.26 -36.98 48.25
CA ASP A 246 9.78 -35.65 48.43
C ASP A 246 8.84 -34.63 47.76
N THR A 247 8.01 -34.01 48.60
CA THR A 247 7.00 -33.03 48.19
C THR A 247 7.58 -31.64 47.96
N SER A 248 8.91 -31.47 48.13
CA SER A 248 9.57 -30.16 48.01
C SER A 248 9.49 -29.62 46.55
N ALA A 249 9.69 -30.48 45.58
CA ALA A 249 9.62 -30.11 44.17
C ALA A 249 8.19 -29.79 43.71
N PHE A 250 7.18 -30.44 44.32
CA PHE A 250 5.79 -30.17 43.97
C PHE A 250 5.29 -28.84 44.56
N LYS A 251 5.80 -28.48 45.74
CA LYS A 251 5.49 -27.23 46.39
C LYS A 251 6.11 -26.03 45.67
N GLU A 252 7.38 -26.20 45.22
CA GLU A 252 8.04 -25.15 44.44
C GLU A 252 7.37 -24.92 43.10
N THR A 253 6.89 -26.00 42.43
CA THR A 253 6.15 -25.87 41.15
C THR A 253 4.79 -25.26 41.35
N PHE A 254 4.10 -25.58 42.43
CA PHE A 254 2.78 -24.99 42.77
C PHE A 254 2.90 -23.53 43.20
N ASP A 255 3.92 -23.17 43.96
CA ASP A 255 4.21 -21.79 44.38
C ASP A 255 4.71 -20.93 43.19
N SER A 256 5.40 -21.57 42.21
CA SER A 256 5.78 -20.92 40.96
C SER A 256 4.53 -20.65 40.08
N MET A 257 3.70 -21.65 39.92
CA MET A 257 2.47 -21.54 39.10
C MET A 257 1.45 -20.58 39.75
N SER A 258 1.37 -20.54 41.08
CA SER A 258 0.54 -19.58 41.80
C SER A 258 1.03 -18.14 41.66
N ARG A 259 2.38 -17.95 41.66
CA ARG A 259 2.99 -16.65 41.39
C ARG A 259 2.79 -16.17 39.95
N GLU A 260 2.90 -17.08 38.98
CA GLU A 260 2.63 -16.75 37.57
C GLU A 260 1.15 -16.42 37.34
N LEU A 261 0.23 -17.16 38.00
CA LEU A 261 -1.20 -16.86 37.90
C LEU A 261 -1.56 -15.52 38.54
N THR A 262 -0.89 -15.19 39.68
CA THR A 262 -1.08 -13.90 40.36
C THR A 262 -0.53 -12.76 39.51
N ALA A 263 0.64 -12.93 38.90
CA ALA A 263 1.24 -11.97 37.99
C ALA A 263 0.41 -11.77 36.72
N ALA A 264 -0.15 -12.88 36.18
CA ALA A 264 -1.05 -12.81 35.02
C ALA A 264 -2.37 -12.08 35.34
N ASN A 265 -2.91 -12.30 36.55
CA ASN A 265 -4.11 -11.59 37.01
C ASN A 265 -3.85 -10.11 37.26
N GLU A 266 -2.67 -9.76 37.82
CA GLU A 266 -2.27 -8.35 38.00
C GLU A 266 -1.99 -7.65 36.66
N ALA A 267 -1.42 -8.38 35.68
CA ALA A 267 -1.24 -7.87 34.32
C ALA A 267 -2.59 -7.65 33.61
N ASN A 268 -3.53 -8.58 33.81
CA ASN A 268 -4.89 -8.47 33.26
C ASN A 268 -5.68 -7.32 33.92
N ALA A 269 -5.54 -7.14 35.22
CA ALA A 269 -6.14 -6.00 35.92
C ALA A 269 -5.57 -4.66 35.45
N LYS A 270 -4.25 -4.57 35.20
CA LYS A 270 -3.62 -3.36 34.64
C LYS A 270 -4.04 -3.09 33.20
N ASN A 271 -4.22 -4.14 32.39
CA ASN A 271 -4.71 -4.01 31.03
C ASN A 271 -6.18 -3.56 31.01
N GLN A 272 -6.99 -4.03 31.95
CA GLN A 272 -8.38 -3.64 32.10
C GLN A 272 -8.49 -2.20 32.60
N GLU A 273 -7.61 -1.79 33.48
CA GLU A 273 -7.53 -0.38 33.95
C GLU A 273 -7.07 0.56 32.82
N GLN A 274 -6.11 0.13 31.99
CA GLN A 274 -5.72 0.90 30.79
C GLN A 274 -6.83 0.98 29.76
N LEU A 275 -7.56 -0.11 29.54
CA LEU A 275 -8.71 -0.14 28.66
C LEU A 275 -9.84 0.77 29.15
N ASN A 276 -10.09 0.76 30.46
CA ASN A 276 -11.08 1.64 31.09
C ASN A 276 -10.67 3.12 30.96
N ARG A 277 -9.39 3.45 31.17
CA ARG A 277 -8.87 4.81 30.96
C ARG A 277 -8.97 5.26 29.50
N LEU A 278 -8.75 4.34 28.54
CA LEU A 278 -8.92 4.63 27.11
C LEU A 278 -10.40 4.85 26.76
N LEU A 279 -11.29 4.03 27.32
CA LEU A 279 -12.73 4.17 27.17
C LEU A 279 -13.27 5.47 27.81
N GLU A 280 -12.74 5.84 28.97
CA GLU A 280 -13.08 7.12 29.62
C GLU A 280 -12.57 8.30 28.78
N ALA A 281 -11.35 8.22 28.24
CA ALA A 281 -10.81 9.23 27.35
C ALA A 281 -11.64 9.38 26.07
N GLN A 282 -12.09 8.26 25.47
CA GLN A 282 -12.99 8.27 24.32
C GLN A 282 -14.36 8.87 24.66
N ARG A 283 -14.92 8.53 25.82
CA ARG A 283 -16.18 9.10 26.29
C ARG A 283 -16.07 10.61 26.57
N GLN A 284 -14.93 11.03 27.10
CA GLN A 284 -14.64 12.45 27.33
C GLN A 284 -14.52 13.19 25.98
N GLU A 285 -13.82 12.60 25.05
CA GLU A 285 -13.69 13.17 23.70
C GLU A 285 -15.03 13.22 22.95
N GLU A 286 -15.89 12.22 23.13
CA GLU A 286 -17.22 12.21 22.55
C GLU A 286 -18.17 13.23 23.22
N LYS A 287 -18.09 13.38 24.54
CA LYS A 287 -18.81 14.45 25.29
C LYS A 287 -18.33 15.85 24.85
N GLU A 288 -17.02 16.03 24.66
CA GLU A 288 -16.48 17.28 24.16
C GLU A 288 -16.91 17.56 22.71
N ARG A 289 -16.96 16.55 21.85
CA ARG A 289 -17.50 16.67 20.48
C ARG A 289 -18.99 17.03 20.48
N GLN A 290 -19.79 16.40 21.34
CA GLN A 290 -21.20 16.71 21.47
C GLN A 290 -21.45 18.13 22.04
N ALA A 291 -20.68 18.52 23.05
CA ALA A 291 -20.72 19.87 23.61
C ALA A 291 -20.31 20.93 22.60
N GLN A 292 -19.25 20.66 21.82
CA GLN A 292 -18.79 21.55 20.73
C GLN A 292 -19.84 21.64 19.60
N ALA A 293 -20.48 20.53 19.23
CA ALA A 293 -21.53 20.52 18.23
C ALA A 293 -22.77 21.32 18.69
N GLN A 294 -23.18 21.16 19.94
CA GLN A 294 -24.30 21.92 20.52
C GLN A 294 -23.97 23.42 20.65
N ALA A 295 -22.75 23.75 21.09
CA ALA A 295 -22.29 25.14 21.14
C ALA A 295 -22.24 25.78 19.74
N LEU A 296 -21.81 25.04 18.72
CA LEU A 296 -21.78 25.48 17.35
C LEU A 296 -23.19 25.69 16.78
N GLU A 297 -24.15 24.83 17.12
CA GLU A 297 -25.55 24.98 16.70
C GLU A 297 -26.22 26.15 17.41
N GLN A 298 -25.93 26.38 18.69
CA GLN A 298 -26.40 27.55 19.41
C GLN A 298 -25.79 28.83 18.87
N GLN A 299 -24.51 28.83 18.52
CA GLN A 299 -23.83 29.97 17.89
C GLN A 299 -24.44 30.30 16.54
N LYS A 300 -24.72 29.31 15.67
CA LYS A 300 -25.42 29.51 14.39
C LYS A 300 -26.82 30.10 14.59
N LYS A 301 -27.58 29.58 15.55
CA LYS A 301 -28.91 30.08 15.86
C LYS A 301 -28.85 31.52 16.39
N ALA A 302 -27.87 31.83 17.26
CA ALA A 302 -27.68 33.16 17.81
C ALA A 302 -27.26 34.17 16.71
N GLU A 303 -26.40 33.76 15.76
CA GLU A 303 -25.95 34.59 14.65
C GLU A 303 -27.06 34.81 13.63
N GLU A 304 -27.91 33.81 13.38
CA GLU A 304 -29.08 33.94 12.53
C GLU A 304 -30.15 34.85 13.16
N VAL A 305 -30.37 34.74 14.46
CA VAL A 305 -31.27 35.65 15.21
C VAL A 305 -30.77 37.08 15.19
N LYS A 306 -29.46 37.29 15.38
CA LYS A 306 -28.81 38.60 15.33
C LYS A 306 -28.92 39.19 13.92
N ARG A 307 -28.68 38.42 12.86
CA ARG A 307 -28.86 38.88 11.49
C ARG A 307 -30.32 39.25 11.18
N LYS A 308 -31.27 38.41 11.61
CA LYS A 308 -32.72 38.73 11.43
C LYS A 308 -33.13 39.97 12.22
N ALA A 309 -32.58 40.13 13.44
CA ALA A 309 -32.86 41.33 14.25
C ALA A 309 -32.26 42.59 13.63
N GLU A 310 -31.04 42.51 13.06
CA GLU A 310 -30.41 43.62 12.31
C GLU A 310 -31.22 43.94 11.02
N GLU A 311 -31.68 42.92 10.30
CA GLU A 311 -32.56 43.10 9.11
C GLU A 311 -33.93 43.68 9.51
N GLU A 312 -34.54 43.23 10.63
CA GLU A 312 -35.81 43.78 11.14
C GLU A 312 -35.67 45.22 11.69
N GLU A 313 -34.56 45.52 12.35
CA GLU A 313 -34.29 46.81 12.89
C GLU A 313 -34.03 47.83 11.79
N LEU A 314 -33.28 47.45 10.75
CA LEU A 314 -33.09 48.23 9.54
C LEU A 314 -34.44 48.52 8.83
N ALA A 315 -35.29 47.48 8.76
CA ALA A 315 -36.61 47.57 8.17
C ALA A 315 -37.58 48.43 9.00
N LYS A 316 -37.46 48.45 10.31
CA LYS A 316 -38.32 49.27 11.24
C LYS A 316 -37.98 50.76 11.21
N GLN A 317 -36.70 51.07 10.98
CA GLN A 317 -36.23 52.50 11.05
C GLN A 317 -36.67 53.36 9.87
N ASN A 318 -36.97 52.77 8.72
CA ASN A 318 -37.40 53.57 7.59
C ASN A 318 -38.32 52.79 6.62
N LYS A 319 -39.61 53.13 6.59
CA LYS A 319 -40.62 52.48 5.71
C LYS A 319 -40.26 52.49 4.21
N LYS A 320 -39.47 53.49 3.80
CA LYS A 320 -38.99 53.65 2.43
C LYS A 320 -37.87 52.62 2.15
N VAL A 321 -37.00 52.40 3.10
CA VAL A 321 -35.92 51.41 3.02
C VAL A 321 -36.49 49.99 2.96
N GLN A 322 -37.57 49.70 3.69
CA GLN A 322 -38.24 48.39 3.58
C GLN A 322 -38.78 48.12 2.16
N ALA A 323 -39.39 49.13 1.53
CA ALA A 323 -39.89 48.99 0.17
C ALA A 323 -38.73 48.79 -0.84
N GLU A 324 -37.59 49.46 -0.62
CA GLU A 324 -36.37 49.30 -1.43
C GLU A 324 -35.77 47.93 -1.24
N ILE A 325 -35.65 47.43 -0.01
CA ILE A 325 -35.18 46.07 0.32
C ILE A 325 -36.05 45.01 -0.36
N GLN A 326 -37.36 45.13 -0.25
CA GLN A 326 -38.30 44.23 -0.91
C GLN A 326 -38.13 44.24 -2.42
N LYS A 327 -38.05 45.42 -3.02
CA LYS A 327 -37.81 45.57 -4.45
C LYS A 327 -36.48 44.97 -4.90
N VAL A 328 -35.40 45.15 -4.14
CA VAL A 328 -34.09 44.51 -4.38
C VAL A 328 -34.22 42.99 -4.39
N ASN A 329 -34.90 42.43 -3.38
CA ASN A 329 -35.08 40.96 -3.28
C ASN A 329 -35.91 40.43 -4.46
N GLU A 330 -36.99 41.10 -4.83
CA GLU A 330 -37.82 40.71 -5.98
C GLU A 330 -37.02 40.74 -7.30
N LEU A 331 -36.22 41.77 -7.52
CA LEU A 331 -35.39 41.89 -8.70
C LEU A 331 -34.29 40.84 -8.76
N ILE A 332 -33.69 40.46 -7.61
CA ILE A 332 -32.71 39.37 -7.50
C ILE A 332 -33.41 38.03 -7.83
N GLN A 333 -34.60 37.77 -7.28
CA GLN A 333 -35.37 36.56 -7.61
C GLN A 333 -35.76 36.48 -9.08
N GLN A 334 -36.16 37.62 -9.70
CA GLN A 334 -36.41 37.69 -11.15
C GLN A 334 -35.11 37.35 -11.92
N GLY A 335 -33.98 37.91 -11.50
CA GLY A 335 -32.69 37.63 -12.09
C GLY A 335 -32.34 36.12 -11.98
N ASN A 336 -32.51 35.49 -10.81
CA ASN A 336 -32.31 34.08 -10.59
C ASN A 336 -33.20 33.20 -11.48
N SER A 337 -34.49 33.58 -11.63
CA SER A 337 -35.41 32.87 -12.49
C SER A 337 -35.02 32.95 -13.98
N LYS A 338 -34.53 34.09 -14.43
CA LYS A 338 -33.99 34.25 -15.78
C LYS A 338 -32.70 33.46 -15.99
N LEU A 339 -31.82 33.47 -15.01
CA LEU A 339 -30.57 32.74 -15.03
C LEU A 339 -30.79 31.21 -15.11
N ASN A 340 -31.73 30.68 -14.31
CA ASN A 340 -32.12 29.29 -14.34
C ASN A 340 -32.82 28.86 -15.65
N ALA A 341 -33.49 29.81 -16.33
CA ALA A 341 -34.05 29.62 -17.67
C ALA A 341 -33.00 29.72 -18.79
N GLY A 342 -31.72 29.92 -18.48
CA GLY A 342 -30.64 30.07 -19.47
C GLY A 342 -30.56 31.47 -20.10
N ASN A 343 -31.39 32.45 -19.67
CA ASN A 343 -31.40 33.79 -20.21
C ASN A 343 -30.44 34.72 -19.42
N GLN A 344 -29.15 34.59 -19.69
CA GLN A 344 -28.07 35.27 -18.95
C GLN A 344 -28.15 36.81 -19.09
N GLN A 345 -28.47 37.32 -20.26
CA GLN A 345 -28.52 38.78 -20.49
C GLN A 345 -29.65 39.45 -19.70
N ASP A 346 -30.83 38.86 -19.70
CA ASP A 346 -31.97 39.38 -18.92
C ASP A 346 -31.70 39.24 -17.40
N ALA A 347 -31.04 38.15 -16.96
CA ALA A 347 -30.63 38.00 -15.58
C ALA A 347 -29.67 39.11 -15.14
N LEU A 348 -28.64 39.37 -15.92
CA LEU A 348 -27.69 40.47 -15.67
C LEU A 348 -28.36 41.84 -15.64
N LYS A 349 -29.37 42.07 -16.52
CA LYS A 349 -30.18 43.29 -16.51
C LYS A 349 -30.93 43.41 -15.19
N LYS A 350 -31.60 42.37 -14.74
CA LYS A 350 -32.32 42.35 -13.46
C LYS A 350 -31.40 42.57 -12.25
N TYR A 351 -30.23 42.00 -12.24
CA TYR A 351 -29.24 42.26 -11.18
C TYR A 351 -28.73 43.69 -11.17
N LYS A 352 -28.52 44.30 -12.34
CA LYS A 352 -28.22 45.75 -12.44
C LYS A 352 -29.35 46.61 -11.91
N GLU A 353 -30.60 46.27 -12.21
CA GLU A 353 -31.79 46.97 -11.69
C GLU A 353 -31.86 46.81 -10.16
N ALA A 354 -31.60 45.61 -9.62
CA ALA A 354 -31.55 45.33 -8.18
C ALA A 354 -30.50 46.18 -7.48
N VAL A 355 -29.31 46.23 -8.02
CA VAL A 355 -28.19 47.02 -7.45
C VAL A 355 -28.47 48.52 -7.48
N ALA A 356 -29.18 49.03 -8.52
CA ALA A 356 -29.55 50.42 -8.58
C ALA A 356 -30.60 50.81 -7.52
N CYS A 357 -31.30 49.84 -6.94
CA CYS A 357 -32.26 50.05 -5.85
C CYS A 357 -31.67 49.80 -4.46
N LEU A 358 -30.35 49.51 -4.33
CA LEU A 358 -29.73 49.34 -3.03
C LEU A 358 -29.74 50.65 -2.24
N PRO A 359 -30.12 50.61 -0.96
CA PRO A 359 -30.22 51.81 -0.14
C PRO A 359 -28.86 52.50 0.05
N ILE A 360 -28.87 53.85 0.07
CA ILE A 360 -27.65 54.69 0.14
C ILE A 360 -27.39 55.17 1.59
N SER A 361 -28.30 54.89 2.53
CA SER A 361 -28.20 55.39 3.88
C SER A 361 -27.07 54.78 4.73
N GLN A 362 -26.52 55.53 5.73
CA GLN A 362 -25.31 55.20 6.49
C GLN A 362 -25.38 53.93 7.33
N GLY A 363 -26.50 53.22 7.46
CA GLY A 363 -26.65 52.02 8.27
C GLY A 363 -26.50 50.67 7.50
N GLU A 364 -26.22 50.68 6.19
CA GLU A 364 -26.48 49.56 5.30
C GLU A 364 -25.30 48.99 4.47
N PRO A 365 -24.02 49.25 4.76
CA PRO A 365 -22.94 48.67 4.00
C PRO A 365 -23.00 47.13 4.01
N LYS A 366 -23.32 46.50 5.19
CA LYS A 366 -23.44 45.05 5.31
C LYS A 366 -24.59 44.46 4.51
N PHE A 367 -25.77 45.12 4.49
CA PHE A 367 -26.90 44.67 3.70
C PHE A 367 -26.55 44.71 2.21
N SER A 368 -26.01 45.84 1.74
CA SER A 368 -25.57 46.01 0.36
C SER A 368 -24.47 45.00 0.01
N GLY A 369 -23.49 44.78 0.87
CA GLY A 369 -22.45 43.77 0.73
C GLY A 369 -23.05 42.38 0.62
N ALA A 370 -24.00 42.01 1.47
CA ALA A 370 -24.67 40.70 1.43
C ALA A 370 -25.45 40.51 0.12
N LYS A 371 -26.13 41.54 -0.40
CA LYS A 371 -26.87 41.44 -1.67
C LYS A 371 -25.94 41.38 -2.89
N TYR A 372 -24.86 42.12 -2.89
CA TYR A 372 -23.78 41.92 -3.89
C TYR A 372 -23.23 40.53 -3.87
N ALA A 373 -22.95 39.95 -2.69
CA ALA A 373 -22.46 38.61 -2.54
C ALA A 373 -23.49 37.55 -2.98
N GLU A 374 -24.77 37.75 -2.72
CA GLU A 374 -25.85 36.88 -3.19
C GLU A 374 -25.90 36.84 -4.73
N ILE A 375 -25.84 37.97 -5.39
CA ILE A 375 -25.78 38.03 -6.85
C ILE A 375 -24.50 37.36 -7.37
N ALA A 376 -23.38 37.64 -6.75
CA ALA A 376 -22.10 37.02 -7.09
C ALA A 376 -22.15 35.49 -6.98
N SER A 377 -22.75 34.96 -5.92
CA SER A 377 -22.91 33.49 -5.69
C SER A 377 -23.78 32.87 -6.77
N ASN A 378 -24.94 33.48 -7.08
CA ASN A 378 -25.83 32.96 -8.11
C ASN A 378 -25.15 32.89 -9.49
N LEU A 379 -24.39 33.93 -9.84
CA LEU A 379 -23.64 34.00 -11.08
C LEU A 379 -22.49 33.02 -11.12
N TYR A 380 -21.78 32.82 -10.00
CA TYR A 380 -20.71 31.85 -9.85
C TYR A 380 -21.24 30.42 -10.02
N GLU A 381 -22.36 30.09 -9.34
CA GLU A 381 -22.98 28.77 -9.46
C GLU A 381 -23.50 28.49 -10.88
N ALA A 382 -24.03 29.53 -11.56
CA ALA A 382 -24.41 29.39 -12.95
C ALA A 382 -23.20 29.22 -13.87
N ALA A 383 -22.10 29.92 -13.60
CA ALA A 383 -20.85 29.75 -14.34
C ALA A 383 -20.29 28.32 -14.18
N GLU A 384 -20.40 27.73 -13.01
CA GLU A 384 -19.95 26.33 -12.79
C GLU A 384 -20.83 25.31 -13.54
N ARG A 385 -22.11 25.59 -13.75
CA ARG A 385 -23.02 24.73 -14.54
C ARG A 385 -22.91 24.97 -16.05
N GLU A 386 -22.37 26.11 -16.48
CA GLU A 386 -22.26 26.49 -17.90
C GLU A 386 -21.18 25.67 -18.63
N LYS A 387 -21.55 25.11 -19.79
CA LYS A 387 -20.68 24.30 -20.64
C LYS A 387 -20.03 25.11 -21.78
N ILE A 388 -20.61 26.24 -22.15
CA ILE A 388 -20.09 27.09 -23.23
C ILE A 388 -19.01 28.00 -22.64
N PRO A 389 -17.74 27.90 -23.09
CA PRO A 389 -16.63 28.63 -22.48
C PRO A 389 -16.81 30.14 -22.41
N ASP A 390 -17.29 30.76 -23.47
CA ASP A 390 -17.51 32.23 -23.54
C ASP A 390 -18.61 32.68 -22.59
N ALA A 391 -19.71 31.93 -22.52
CA ALA A 391 -20.81 32.18 -21.62
C ALA A 391 -20.38 32.02 -20.15
N LYS A 392 -19.64 30.97 -19.87
CA LYS A 392 -19.00 30.73 -18.54
C LYS A 392 -18.10 31.90 -18.14
N ALA A 393 -17.27 32.38 -19.06
CA ALA A 393 -16.34 33.48 -18.79
C ALA A 393 -17.11 34.79 -18.46
N VAL A 394 -18.18 35.10 -19.18
CA VAL A 394 -19.03 36.26 -18.91
C VAL A 394 -19.69 36.17 -17.54
N LEU A 395 -20.24 35.01 -17.18
CA LEU A 395 -20.87 34.81 -15.88
C LEU A 395 -19.83 34.96 -14.75
N MET A 396 -18.67 34.35 -14.91
CA MET A 396 -17.57 34.41 -13.91
C MET A 396 -17.06 35.84 -13.73
N GLN A 397 -16.86 36.58 -14.83
CA GLN A 397 -16.42 37.97 -14.75
C GLN A 397 -17.42 38.85 -14.00
N ASN A 398 -18.72 38.66 -14.22
CA ASN A 398 -19.76 39.38 -13.50
C ASN A 398 -19.81 38.95 -12.02
N ALA A 399 -19.67 37.64 -11.72
CA ALA A 399 -19.58 37.14 -10.34
C ALA A 399 -18.45 37.82 -9.57
N VAL A 400 -17.27 37.89 -10.20
CA VAL A 400 -16.08 38.56 -9.61
C VAL A 400 -16.34 40.05 -9.38
N THR A 401 -16.92 40.72 -10.35
CA THR A 401 -17.26 42.17 -10.23
C THR A 401 -18.19 42.43 -9.04
N TYR A 402 -19.20 41.59 -8.86
CA TYR A 402 -20.12 41.73 -7.72
C TYR A 402 -19.48 41.29 -6.40
N ALA A 403 -18.60 40.28 -6.41
CA ALA A 403 -17.86 39.88 -5.24
C ALA A 403 -16.90 40.98 -4.74
N GLN A 404 -16.20 41.67 -5.66
CA GLN A 404 -15.38 42.84 -5.32
C GLN A 404 -16.19 43.94 -4.66
N LYS A 405 -17.37 44.26 -5.21
CA LYS A 405 -18.29 45.24 -4.62
C LYS A 405 -18.83 44.79 -3.26
N ALA A 406 -19.04 43.48 -3.08
CA ALA A 406 -19.46 42.95 -1.82
C ALA A 406 -18.37 43.14 -0.74
N VAL A 407 -17.11 42.86 -1.04
CA VAL A 407 -15.95 43.06 -0.13
C VAL A 407 -15.71 44.55 0.12
N GLU A 408 -15.92 45.42 -0.88
CA GLU A 408 -15.84 46.89 -0.72
C GLU A 408 -16.85 47.37 0.33
N LYS A 409 -18.08 46.83 0.32
CA LYS A 409 -19.14 47.21 1.25
C LYS A 409 -19.06 46.45 2.58
N ASP A 410 -18.67 45.18 2.55
CA ASP A 410 -18.52 44.31 3.72
C ASP A 410 -17.24 43.49 3.59
N PRO A 411 -16.12 44.00 4.13
CA PRO A 411 -14.83 43.28 4.11
C PRO A 411 -14.84 41.96 4.86
N ALA A 412 -15.88 41.64 5.62
CA ALA A 412 -16.06 40.37 6.31
C ALA A 412 -16.95 39.36 5.54
N ASN A 413 -17.29 39.64 4.28
CA ASN A 413 -18.17 38.80 3.50
C ASN A 413 -17.48 37.54 2.99
N ALA A 414 -17.65 36.43 3.70
CA ALA A 414 -16.98 35.16 3.42
C ALA A 414 -17.28 34.60 2.02
N LYS A 415 -18.55 34.74 1.54
CA LYS A 415 -18.94 34.26 0.21
C LYS A 415 -18.22 35.02 -0.91
N ALA A 416 -18.07 36.32 -0.73
CA ALA A 416 -17.39 37.17 -1.72
C ALA A 416 -15.90 36.80 -1.78
N HIS A 417 -15.22 36.65 -0.62
CA HIS A 417 -13.85 36.16 -0.57
C HIS A 417 -13.69 34.81 -1.24
N PHE A 418 -14.62 33.86 -1.02
CA PHE A 418 -14.56 32.57 -1.68
C PHE A 418 -14.62 32.68 -3.21
N ILE A 419 -15.52 33.53 -3.76
CA ILE A 419 -15.62 33.73 -5.22
C ILE A 419 -14.34 34.37 -5.78
N LEU A 420 -13.77 35.34 -5.08
CA LEU A 420 -12.48 35.95 -5.43
C LEU A 420 -11.35 34.93 -5.42
N ALA A 421 -11.35 34.05 -4.42
CA ALA A 421 -10.39 32.95 -4.35
C ALA A 421 -10.51 32.01 -5.56
N MET A 422 -11.73 31.63 -5.95
CA MET A 422 -11.95 30.74 -7.10
C MET A 422 -11.51 31.40 -8.41
N ASN A 423 -11.68 32.70 -8.53
CA ASN A 423 -11.16 33.47 -9.68
C ASN A 423 -9.62 33.48 -9.70
N ALA A 424 -8.99 33.68 -8.55
CA ALA A 424 -7.54 33.64 -8.41
C ALA A 424 -6.97 32.23 -8.73
N GLU A 425 -7.70 31.15 -8.35
CA GLU A 425 -7.38 29.78 -8.74
C GLU A 425 -7.37 29.61 -10.28
N ASN A 426 -8.42 30.11 -10.95
CA ASN A 426 -8.53 30.05 -12.41
C ASN A 426 -7.42 30.84 -13.11
N SER A 427 -7.02 31.95 -12.53
CA SER A 427 -5.94 32.82 -13.03
C SER A 427 -4.53 32.31 -12.63
N LYS A 428 -4.45 31.20 -11.88
CA LYS A 428 -3.21 30.63 -11.34
C LYS A 428 -2.46 31.56 -10.37
N ASP A 429 -3.14 32.53 -9.79
CA ASP A 429 -2.59 33.37 -8.73
C ASP A 429 -2.74 32.66 -7.37
N ALA A 430 -1.71 31.89 -7.06
CA ALA A 430 -1.68 31.01 -5.89
C ALA A 430 -1.70 31.78 -4.56
N ALA A 431 -1.10 32.96 -4.52
CA ALA A 431 -0.99 33.76 -3.31
C ALA A 431 -2.32 34.44 -2.96
N THR A 432 -2.94 35.08 -3.95
CA THR A 432 -4.26 35.67 -3.79
C THR A 432 -5.31 34.61 -3.46
N ALA A 433 -5.29 33.45 -4.14
CA ALA A 433 -6.22 32.36 -3.88
C ALA A 433 -6.15 31.86 -2.43
N GLU A 434 -4.95 31.65 -1.87
CA GLU A 434 -4.79 31.20 -0.49
C GLU A 434 -5.27 32.28 0.50
N ASN A 435 -4.88 33.54 0.30
CA ASN A 435 -5.26 34.65 1.18
C ASN A 435 -6.79 34.85 1.20
N GLU A 436 -7.43 34.85 0.05
CA GLU A 436 -8.90 34.99 -0.05
C GLU A 436 -9.63 33.81 0.60
N LEU A 437 -9.09 32.56 0.49
CA LEU A 437 -9.66 31.40 1.19
C LEU A 437 -9.47 31.50 2.71
N GLU A 438 -8.34 32.00 3.20
CA GLU A 438 -8.11 32.26 4.63
C GLU A 438 -9.09 33.31 5.16
N LEU A 439 -9.37 34.36 4.39
CA LEU A 439 -10.39 35.36 4.72
C LEU A 439 -11.80 34.76 4.72
N ALA A 440 -12.13 33.91 3.76
CA ALA A 440 -13.42 33.22 3.72
C ALA A 440 -13.61 32.31 4.97
N VAL A 441 -12.61 31.53 5.34
CA VAL A 441 -12.62 30.67 6.54
C VAL A 441 -12.68 31.52 7.82
N LYS A 442 -11.92 32.61 7.89
CA LYS A 442 -11.91 33.51 9.06
C LYS A 442 -13.29 34.12 9.31
N ASN A 443 -13.99 34.52 8.26
CA ASN A 443 -15.26 35.21 8.33
C ASN A 443 -16.46 34.27 8.43
N ASP A 444 -16.36 33.02 7.98
CA ASP A 444 -17.34 31.95 8.18
C ASP A 444 -16.61 30.63 8.53
N PRO A 445 -16.24 30.44 9.81
CA PRO A 445 -15.48 29.28 10.27
C PRO A 445 -16.31 28.00 10.32
N ASN A 446 -17.59 28.04 10.02
CA ASN A 446 -18.48 26.87 10.03
C ASN A 446 -18.71 26.28 8.65
N ASN A 447 -18.13 26.84 7.62
CA ASN A 447 -18.32 26.40 6.25
C ASN A 447 -17.29 25.35 5.83
N TYR A 448 -17.70 24.09 5.79
CA TYR A 448 -16.85 22.98 5.38
C TYR A 448 -16.22 23.13 4.00
N LEU A 449 -16.92 23.80 3.07
CA LEU A 449 -16.50 23.99 1.70
C LEU A 449 -15.26 24.89 1.61
N TYR A 450 -15.23 25.98 2.40
CA TYR A 450 -14.09 26.89 2.42
C TYR A 450 -12.84 26.19 2.94
N TYR A 451 -12.96 25.37 4.00
CA TYR A 451 -11.86 24.55 4.49
C TYR A 451 -11.40 23.51 3.48
N TYR A 452 -12.32 22.91 2.72
CA TYR A 452 -11.97 21.98 1.66
C TYR A 452 -11.10 22.66 0.58
N TYR A 453 -11.49 23.82 0.09
CA TYR A 453 -10.73 24.52 -0.93
C TYR A 453 -9.42 25.10 -0.37
N LEU A 454 -9.41 25.60 0.87
CA LEU A 454 -8.19 26.04 1.53
C LEU A 454 -7.19 24.88 1.68
N GLY A 455 -7.67 23.71 2.12
CA GLY A 455 -6.85 22.51 2.19
C GLY A 455 -6.25 22.12 0.84
N ARG A 456 -7.04 22.20 -0.25
CA ARG A 456 -6.55 21.95 -1.62
C ARG A 456 -5.46 22.95 -2.00
N ARG A 457 -5.66 24.23 -1.75
CA ARG A 457 -4.67 25.27 -2.06
C ARG A 457 -3.37 25.06 -1.28
N GLN A 458 -3.47 24.84 0.00
CA GLN A 458 -2.33 24.54 0.88
C GLN A 458 -1.57 23.27 0.46
N GLN A 459 -2.29 22.21 0.03
CA GLN A 459 -1.69 21.00 -0.49
C GLN A 459 -0.90 21.26 -1.77
N ILE A 460 -1.43 22.05 -2.71
CA ILE A 460 -0.73 22.45 -3.95
C ILE A 460 0.52 23.27 -3.61
N ASN A 461 0.42 24.17 -2.64
CA ASN A 461 1.52 24.99 -2.13
C ASN A 461 2.50 24.19 -1.24
N LYS A 462 2.31 22.85 -1.12
CA LYS A 462 3.12 21.94 -0.31
C LYS A 462 3.12 22.24 1.20
N LYS A 463 2.14 23.03 1.67
CA LYS A 463 1.91 23.32 3.10
C LYS A 463 1.12 22.17 3.75
N TYR A 464 1.69 20.97 3.75
CA TYR A 464 0.95 19.74 4.09
C TYR A 464 0.38 19.70 5.50
N SER A 465 1.07 20.26 6.51
CA SER A 465 0.56 20.30 7.88
C SER A 465 -0.69 21.18 7.98
N GLN A 466 -0.71 22.34 7.30
CA GLN A 466 -1.87 23.22 7.26
C GLN A 466 -3.01 22.58 6.47
N ALA A 467 -2.71 21.96 5.31
CA ALA A 467 -3.69 21.23 4.52
C ALA A 467 -4.37 20.10 5.32
N ARG A 468 -3.60 19.35 6.14
CA ARG A 468 -4.13 18.33 7.03
C ARG A 468 -5.16 18.92 8.01
N SER A 469 -4.84 20.06 8.61
CA SER A 469 -5.75 20.75 9.52
C SER A 469 -7.03 21.22 8.82
N SER A 470 -6.89 21.86 7.66
CA SER A 470 -8.02 22.35 6.86
C SER A 470 -8.94 21.20 6.41
N TYR A 471 -8.40 20.09 5.89
CA TYR A 471 -9.23 18.94 5.55
C TYR A 471 -9.92 18.31 6.76
N THR A 472 -9.25 18.26 7.91
CA THR A 472 -9.85 17.75 9.16
C THR A 472 -11.02 18.63 9.58
N SER A 473 -10.90 19.97 9.48
CA SER A 473 -12.00 20.90 9.75
C SER A 473 -13.14 20.72 8.74
N SER A 474 -12.83 20.60 7.45
CA SER A 474 -13.83 20.31 6.42
C SER A 474 -14.62 19.04 6.71
N ILE A 475 -13.94 17.97 7.10
CA ILE A 475 -14.55 16.68 7.44
C ILE A 475 -15.46 16.81 8.67
N LYS A 476 -14.99 17.50 9.69
CA LYS A 476 -15.73 17.69 10.94
C LYS A 476 -17.01 18.48 10.74
N LEU A 477 -16.98 19.48 9.87
CA LEU A 477 -18.09 20.41 9.64
C LEU A 477 -19.07 19.96 8.55
N ASN A 478 -18.70 18.98 7.73
CA ASN A 478 -19.55 18.52 6.64
C ASN A 478 -20.72 17.68 7.16
N PRO A 479 -21.97 18.10 6.95
CA PRO A 479 -23.15 17.38 7.46
C PRO A 479 -23.45 16.08 6.71
N SER A 480 -22.90 15.89 5.49
CA SER A 480 -23.13 14.70 4.63
C SER A 480 -24.60 14.38 4.36
N SER A 481 -25.45 15.39 4.33
CA SER A 481 -26.90 15.23 4.18
C SER A 481 -27.34 15.09 2.71
N SER A 482 -26.58 15.68 1.79
CA SER A 482 -26.82 15.61 0.34
C SER A 482 -25.73 14.81 -0.37
N GLU A 483 -25.97 14.37 -1.61
CA GLU A 483 -24.95 13.68 -2.42
C GLU A 483 -23.73 14.58 -2.68
N THR A 484 -23.94 15.87 -2.94
CA THR A 484 -22.83 16.83 -3.13
C THR A 484 -21.98 16.94 -1.85
N GLU A 485 -22.59 16.99 -0.68
CA GLU A 485 -21.87 17.01 0.60
C GLU A 485 -21.12 15.72 0.85
N LYS A 486 -21.72 14.57 0.55
CA LYS A 486 -21.04 13.27 0.62
C LYS A 486 -19.84 13.21 -0.32
N ASP A 487 -19.96 13.70 -1.54
CA ASP A 487 -18.86 13.74 -2.49
C ASP A 487 -17.70 14.63 -2.02
N ILE A 488 -18.00 15.79 -1.45
CA ILE A 488 -16.99 16.67 -0.86
C ILE A 488 -16.39 16.03 0.39
N HIS A 489 -17.20 15.35 1.20
CA HIS A 489 -16.73 14.63 2.38
C HIS A 489 -15.76 13.49 1.99
N ALA A 490 -16.14 12.67 1.02
CA ALA A 490 -15.27 11.63 0.47
C ALA A 490 -13.97 12.22 -0.12
N SER A 491 -14.09 13.32 -0.87
CA SER A 491 -12.95 14.04 -1.43
C SER A 491 -12.05 14.65 -0.36
N SER A 492 -12.62 15.14 0.74
CA SER A 492 -11.85 15.67 1.88
C SER A 492 -11.04 14.56 2.55
N TYR A 493 -11.63 13.40 2.79
CA TYR A 493 -10.91 12.22 3.29
C TYR A 493 -9.83 11.73 2.31
N PHE A 494 -10.13 11.69 1.01
CA PHE A 494 -9.16 11.30 0.00
C PHE A 494 -7.94 12.24 -0.01
N ASN A 495 -8.17 13.55 -0.02
CA ASN A 495 -7.10 14.54 0.01
C ASN A 495 -6.34 14.56 1.35
N LEU A 496 -7.05 14.31 2.46
CA LEU A 496 -6.41 14.08 3.76
C LEU A 496 -5.46 12.89 3.69
N GLY A 497 -5.89 11.78 3.08
CA GLY A 497 -5.06 10.60 2.86
C GLY A 497 -3.80 10.90 2.05
N LEU A 498 -3.94 11.63 0.93
CA LEU A 498 -2.80 12.07 0.12
C LEU A 498 -1.85 12.96 0.94
N THR A 499 -2.42 13.87 1.73
CA THR A 499 -1.66 14.78 2.58
C THR A 499 -0.89 14.03 3.68
N CYS A 500 -1.54 13.08 4.36
CA CYS A 500 -0.92 12.22 5.36
C CYS A 500 0.22 11.38 4.75
N ASN A 501 0.03 10.87 3.52
CA ASN A 501 1.08 10.13 2.82
C ASN A 501 2.30 11.02 2.53
N ARG A 502 2.09 12.28 2.14
CA ARG A 502 3.18 13.26 1.97
C ARG A 502 3.89 13.62 3.27
N LEU A 503 3.19 13.55 4.39
CA LEU A 503 3.75 13.75 5.74
C LEU A 503 4.40 12.48 6.32
N SER A 504 4.50 11.39 5.53
CA SER A 504 5.03 10.10 5.98
C SER A 504 4.22 9.49 7.15
N LEU A 505 2.90 9.65 7.11
CA LEU A 505 1.94 9.09 8.06
C LEU A 505 1.08 8.00 7.38
N PRO A 506 1.66 6.82 7.04
CA PRO A 506 0.98 5.83 6.20
C PRO A 506 -0.27 5.23 6.85
N LYS A 507 -0.30 5.07 8.17
CA LYS A 507 -1.49 4.56 8.88
C LYS A 507 -2.67 5.52 8.78
N ASP A 508 -2.43 6.82 8.99
CA ASP A 508 -3.46 7.87 8.87
C ASP A 508 -3.95 7.97 7.42
N ALA A 509 -3.01 7.89 6.45
CA ALA A 509 -3.34 7.90 5.04
C ALA A 509 -4.26 6.73 4.66
N LEU A 510 -3.94 5.51 5.11
CA LEU A 510 -4.74 4.30 4.86
C LEU A 510 -6.14 4.44 5.45
N ALA A 511 -6.24 4.91 6.70
CA ALA A 511 -7.53 5.14 7.36
C ALA A 511 -8.37 6.17 6.60
N ALA A 512 -7.76 7.25 6.11
CA ALA A 512 -8.44 8.29 5.36
C ALA A 512 -8.92 7.78 4.00
N PHE A 513 -8.13 7.02 3.23
CA PHE A 513 -8.58 6.42 1.97
C PHE A 513 -9.76 5.46 2.19
N ARG A 514 -9.72 4.65 3.25
CA ARG A 514 -10.80 3.74 3.63
C ARG A 514 -12.09 4.49 3.97
N LYS A 515 -12.00 5.62 4.64
CA LYS A 515 -13.14 6.50 4.91
C LYS A 515 -13.69 7.12 3.63
N ALA A 516 -12.83 7.55 2.70
CA ALA A 516 -13.25 8.13 1.43
C ALA A 516 -14.15 7.18 0.63
N TYR A 517 -13.71 5.94 0.40
CA TYR A 517 -14.54 4.97 -0.32
C TYR A 517 -15.66 4.35 0.55
N GLY A 518 -15.56 4.42 1.87
CA GLY A 518 -16.66 4.07 2.76
C GLY A 518 -17.86 5.01 2.61
N ILE A 519 -17.62 6.28 2.27
CA ILE A 519 -18.66 7.27 1.94
C ILE A 519 -19.11 7.14 0.48
N ASN A 520 -18.15 7.11 -0.44
CA ASN A 520 -18.42 6.93 -1.87
C ASN A 520 -17.73 5.66 -2.38
N PRO A 521 -18.45 4.50 -2.43
CA PRO A 521 -17.89 3.23 -2.89
C PRO A 521 -17.37 3.23 -4.32
N GLN A 522 -17.75 4.22 -5.15
CA GLN A 522 -17.27 4.39 -6.52
C GLN A 522 -16.00 5.24 -6.61
N HIS A 523 -15.39 5.58 -5.49
CA HIS A 523 -14.20 6.42 -5.46
C HIS A 523 -12.94 5.63 -5.86
N ALA A 524 -12.80 5.32 -7.14
CA ALA A 524 -11.70 4.50 -7.69
C ALA A 524 -10.30 5.00 -7.30
N LYS A 525 -10.11 6.33 -7.27
CA LYS A 525 -8.82 6.93 -6.87
C LYS A 525 -8.42 6.61 -5.44
N ALA A 526 -9.37 6.47 -4.51
CA ALA A 526 -9.06 6.14 -3.12
C ALA A 526 -8.57 4.68 -3.00
N TYR A 527 -9.20 3.75 -3.70
CA TYR A 527 -8.72 2.37 -3.80
C TYR A 527 -7.35 2.28 -4.47
N LEU A 528 -7.08 3.10 -5.50
CA LEU A 528 -5.79 3.13 -6.20
C LEU A 528 -4.66 3.57 -5.25
N GLU A 529 -4.89 4.63 -4.49
CA GLU A 529 -3.89 5.13 -3.53
C GLU A 529 -3.74 4.18 -2.31
N GLU A 530 -4.81 3.54 -1.86
CA GLU A 530 -4.72 2.45 -0.88
C GLU A 530 -3.83 1.32 -1.40
N ALA A 531 -4.06 0.85 -2.63
CA ALA A 531 -3.28 -0.23 -3.24
C ALA A 531 -1.77 0.10 -3.27
N ARG A 532 -1.44 1.32 -3.71
CA ARG A 532 -0.06 1.82 -3.73
C ARG A 532 0.56 1.86 -2.34
N LEU A 533 -0.21 2.32 -1.37
CA LEU A 533 0.23 2.47 0.02
C LEU A 533 0.45 1.10 0.68
N LEU A 534 -0.46 0.15 0.48
CA LEU A 534 -0.35 -1.22 0.99
C LEU A 534 0.92 -1.89 0.47
N ARG A 535 1.18 -1.80 -0.84
CA ARG A 535 2.39 -2.37 -1.44
C ARG A 535 3.66 -1.69 -0.94
N LYS A 536 3.70 -0.34 -0.95
CA LYS A 536 4.93 0.42 -0.70
C LYS A 536 5.29 0.55 0.77
N SER A 537 4.30 0.78 1.64
CA SER A 537 4.54 1.15 3.04
C SER A 537 4.23 0.03 4.03
N PHE A 538 3.37 -0.92 3.64
CA PHE A 538 2.98 -2.04 4.49
C PHE A 538 3.49 -3.39 4.00
N ASN A 539 4.08 -3.43 2.80
CA ASN A 539 4.52 -4.67 2.12
C ASN A 539 3.38 -5.71 2.00
N ASP A 540 2.14 -5.24 1.96
CA ASP A 540 0.92 -6.05 1.84
C ASP A 540 0.58 -6.20 0.35
N LEU A 541 1.15 -7.21 -0.28
CA LEU A 541 0.97 -7.46 -1.71
C LEU A 541 -0.45 -7.92 -2.03
N ASP A 542 -1.02 -8.80 -1.21
CA ASP A 542 -2.37 -9.34 -1.42
C ASP A 542 -3.44 -8.26 -1.22
N GLY A 543 -3.32 -7.48 -0.15
CA GLY A 543 -4.18 -6.31 0.08
C GLY A 543 -4.11 -5.32 -1.08
N SER A 544 -2.90 -5.07 -1.60
CA SER A 544 -2.67 -4.20 -2.76
C SER A 544 -3.38 -4.72 -4.01
N ILE A 545 -3.22 -6.02 -4.34
CA ILE A 545 -3.91 -6.67 -5.46
C ILE A 545 -5.43 -6.57 -5.32
N ASN A 546 -5.97 -6.83 -4.13
CA ASN A 546 -7.40 -6.70 -3.86
C ASN A 546 -7.91 -5.28 -4.11
N ALA A 547 -7.17 -4.27 -3.65
CA ALA A 547 -7.52 -2.87 -3.87
C ALA A 547 -7.44 -2.48 -5.36
N TYR A 548 -6.42 -2.90 -6.12
CA TYR A 548 -6.37 -2.72 -7.58
C TYR A 548 -7.55 -3.38 -8.29
N ASN A 549 -7.94 -4.57 -7.89
CA ASN A 549 -9.11 -5.24 -8.46
C ASN A 549 -10.41 -4.45 -8.20
N LYS A 550 -10.53 -3.77 -7.04
CA LYS A 550 -11.64 -2.84 -6.78
C LYS A 550 -11.64 -1.66 -7.75
N VAL A 551 -10.46 -1.07 -8.03
CA VAL A 551 -10.33 -0.04 -9.06
C VAL A 551 -10.81 -0.56 -10.41
N LEU A 552 -10.34 -1.75 -10.83
CA LEU A 552 -10.68 -2.34 -12.13
C LEU A 552 -12.12 -2.81 -12.26
N ASN A 553 -12.82 -3.04 -11.14
CA ASN A 553 -14.26 -3.30 -11.14
C ASN A 553 -15.07 -2.02 -11.36
N ILE A 554 -14.59 -0.87 -10.88
CA ILE A 554 -15.23 0.45 -11.06
C ILE A 554 -14.85 1.04 -12.42
N GLU A 555 -13.58 1.02 -12.74
CA GLU A 555 -12.98 1.55 -13.98
C GLU A 555 -12.19 0.43 -14.68
N PRO A 556 -12.84 -0.44 -15.47
CA PRO A 556 -12.18 -1.59 -16.08
C PRO A 556 -10.95 -1.22 -16.92
N ASP A 557 -10.96 -0.07 -17.55
CA ASP A 557 -9.91 0.41 -18.44
C ASP A 557 -8.93 1.40 -17.79
N ASN A 558 -8.89 1.47 -16.46
CA ASN A 558 -7.93 2.32 -15.75
C ASN A 558 -6.50 1.84 -15.99
N MET A 559 -5.78 2.57 -16.86
CA MET A 559 -4.44 2.21 -17.31
C MET A 559 -3.42 2.11 -16.17
N SER A 560 -3.50 3.01 -15.18
CA SER A 560 -2.60 2.96 -14.02
C SER A 560 -2.85 1.72 -13.18
N ALA A 561 -4.12 1.42 -12.90
CA ALA A 561 -4.49 0.23 -12.14
C ALA A 561 -4.09 -1.06 -12.88
N LEU A 562 -4.31 -1.14 -14.20
CA LEU A 562 -3.89 -2.29 -15.00
C LEU A 562 -2.38 -2.53 -14.94
N LYS A 563 -1.57 -1.48 -15.13
CA LYS A 563 -0.10 -1.57 -15.06
C LYS A 563 0.38 -1.99 -13.68
N GLU A 564 -0.12 -1.35 -12.65
CA GLU A 564 0.33 -1.56 -11.28
C GLU A 564 -0.18 -2.90 -10.72
N CYS A 565 -1.42 -3.30 -11.05
CA CYS A 565 -1.98 -4.60 -10.71
C CYS A 565 -1.24 -5.74 -11.44
N GLY A 566 -0.92 -5.54 -12.73
CA GLY A 566 -0.12 -6.48 -13.50
C GLY A 566 1.25 -6.72 -12.86
N SER A 567 1.92 -5.63 -12.44
CA SER A 567 3.19 -5.72 -11.72
C SER A 567 3.05 -6.41 -10.35
N ALA A 568 1.97 -6.15 -9.63
CA ALA A 568 1.71 -6.80 -8.34
C ALA A 568 1.41 -8.31 -8.51
N TYR A 569 0.64 -8.69 -9.54
CA TYR A 569 0.42 -10.10 -9.88
C TYR A 569 1.70 -10.81 -10.31
N ALA A 570 2.59 -10.13 -11.06
CA ALA A 570 3.87 -10.71 -11.45
C ALA A 570 4.77 -10.94 -10.23
N GLU A 571 4.81 -10.01 -9.29
CA GLU A 571 5.53 -10.12 -8.01
C GLU A 571 4.98 -11.27 -7.14
N ALA A 572 3.65 -11.47 -7.14
CA ALA A 572 2.99 -12.60 -6.48
C ALA A 572 3.14 -13.94 -7.23
N GLY A 573 3.88 -13.99 -8.35
CA GLY A 573 4.04 -15.18 -9.17
C GLY A 573 2.80 -15.55 -10.00
N ASN A 574 1.74 -14.75 -9.98
CA ASN A 574 0.53 -15.02 -10.76
C ASN A 574 0.66 -14.45 -12.17
N TYR A 575 1.54 -15.08 -12.94
CA TYR A 575 1.92 -14.61 -14.27
C TYR A 575 0.74 -14.57 -15.25
N ALA A 576 -0.23 -15.49 -15.14
CA ALA A 576 -1.40 -15.51 -16.02
C ALA A 576 -2.28 -14.25 -15.85
N LYS A 577 -2.53 -13.81 -14.62
CA LYS A 577 -3.27 -12.56 -14.36
C LYS A 577 -2.45 -11.32 -14.73
N ALA A 578 -1.15 -11.34 -14.48
CA ALA A 578 -0.24 -10.26 -14.86
C ALA A 578 -0.24 -10.08 -16.39
N GLU A 579 -0.14 -11.16 -17.16
CA GLU A 579 -0.22 -11.16 -18.62
C GLU A 579 -1.54 -10.54 -19.11
N ASN A 580 -2.67 -10.94 -18.52
CA ASN A 580 -3.97 -10.38 -18.89
C ASN A 580 -3.99 -8.85 -18.69
N CYS A 581 -3.49 -8.36 -17.54
CA CYS A 581 -3.43 -6.93 -17.27
C CYS A 581 -2.59 -6.19 -18.30
N PHE A 582 -1.37 -6.67 -18.61
CA PHE A 582 -0.48 -5.99 -19.55
C PHE A 582 -0.99 -6.07 -21.00
N ARG A 583 -1.60 -7.18 -21.41
CA ARG A 583 -2.23 -7.28 -22.76
C ARG A 583 -3.40 -6.27 -22.89
N ARG A 584 -4.20 -6.06 -21.85
CA ARG A 584 -5.24 -5.03 -21.83
C ARG A 584 -4.67 -3.64 -21.96
N VAL A 585 -3.57 -3.35 -21.28
CA VAL A 585 -2.85 -2.06 -21.44
C VAL A 585 -2.43 -1.88 -22.89
N ILE A 586 -1.74 -2.87 -23.49
CA ILE A 586 -1.25 -2.80 -24.87
C ILE A 586 -2.38 -2.60 -25.87
N ALA A 587 -3.51 -3.28 -25.69
CA ALA A 587 -4.69 -3.12 -26.55
C ALA A 587 -5.27 -1.69 -26.54
N LYS A 588 -4.99 -0.90 -25.49
CA LYS A 588 -5.45 0.48 -25.33
C LYS A 588 -4.41 1.54 -25.69
N LEU A 589 -3.14 1.16 -25.87
CA LEU A 589 -2.06 2.12 -26.14
C LEU A 589 -2.24 2.83 -27.50
N GLY A 590 -2.86 2.17 -28.48
CA GLY A 590 -2.94 2.69 -29.83
C GLY A 590 -1.55 2.94 -30.43
N THR A 591 -1.27 4.21 -30.76
CA THR A 591 0.05 4.63 -31.29
C THR A 591 1.04 5.06 -30.18
N THR A 592 0.61 5.07 -28.93
CA THR A 592 1.46 5.51 -27.82
C THR A 592 2.50 4.43 -27.50
N GLN A 593 3.77 4.78 -27.50
CA GLN A 593 4.85 3.88 -27.10
C GLN A 593 4.94 3.78 -25.58
N ASP A 594 4.95 2.55 -25.06
CA ASP A 594 5.13 2.26 -23.64
C ASP A 594 6.09 1.07 -23.45
N PRO A 595 7.41 1.32 -23.61
CA PRO A 595 8.42 0.27 -23.52
C PRO A 595 8.35 -0.52 -22.21
N MET A 596 7.96 0.13 -21.11
CA MET A 596 7.87 -0.53 -19.80
C MET A 596 6.76 -1.57 -19.74
N THR A 597 5.62 -1.32 -20.37
CA THR A 597 4.55 -2.34 -20.46
C THR A 597 4.97 -3.52 -21.32
N TYR A 598 5.65 -3.29 -22.44
CA TYR A 598 6.21 -4.37 -23.27
C TYR A 598 7.27 -5.17 -22.51
N TYR A 599 8.18 -4.49 -21.80
CA TYR A 599 9.17 -5.12 -20.93
C TYR A 599 8.53 -6.01 -19.85
N ASN A 600 7.55 -5.48 -19.12
CA ASN A 600 6.86 -6.23 -18.08
C ASN A 600 6.12 -7.44 -18.63
N LEU A 601 5.45 -7.30 -19.79
CA LEU A 601 4.78 -8.42 -20.45
C LEU A 601 5.79 -9.47 -20.90
N SER A 602 6.90 -9.06 -21.50
CA SER A 602 7.98 -9.97 -21.89
C SER A 602 8.52 -10.75 -20.70
N THR A 603 8.77 -10.08 -19.57
CA THR A 603 9.24 -10.70 -18.33
C THR A 603 8.25 -11.75 -17.81
N VAL A 604 6.97 -11.41 -17.81
CA VAL A 604 5.89 -12.33 -17.38
C VAL A 604 5.80 -13.55 -18.30
N LEU A 605 5.91 -13.35 -19.61
CA LEU A 605 5.87 -14.42 -20.59
C LEU A 605 7.12 -15.32 -20.53
N TYR A 606 8.28 -14.71 -20.29
CA TYR A 606 9.53 -15.44 -20.05
C TYR A 606 9.40 -16.38 -18.85
N ASN A 607 8.87 -15.89 -17.73
CA ASN A 607 8.64 -16.71 -16.53
C ASN A 607 7.56 -17.79 -16.71
N GLN A 608 6.72 -17.68 -17.74
CA GLN A 608 5.78 -18.73 -18.15
C GLN A 608 6.35 -19.70 -19.20
N ALA A 609 7.64 -19.58 -19.54
CA ALA A 609 8.30 -20.33 -20.61
C ALA A 609 7.66 -20.14 -22.01
N LYS A 610 6.93 -19.03 -22.23
CA LYS A 610 6.35 -18.65 -23.53
C LYS A 610 7.40 -17.90 -24.38
N VAL A 611 8.42 -18.61 -24.81
CA VAL A 611 9.66 -18.04 -25.40
C VAL A 611 9.37 -17.12 -26.58
N THR A 612 8.57 -17.56 -27.56
CA THR A 612 8.28 -16.79 -28.78
C THR A 612 7.57 -15.47 -28.48
N ASP A 613 6.55 -15.51 -27.61
CA ASP A 613 5.82 -14.30 -27.21
C ASP A 613 6.71 -13.38 -26.36
N ALA A 614 7.50 -13.92 -25.45
CA ALA A 614 8.43 -13.16 -24.61
C ALA A 614 9.45 -12.40 -25.51
N LEU A 615 10.03 -13.08 -26.49
CA LEU A 615 10.96 -12.48 -27.44
C LEU A 615 10.31 -11.36 -28.26
N LYS A 616 9.09 -11.58 -28.75
CA LYS A 616 8.33 -10.58 -29.48
C LYS A 616 8.18 -9.28 -28.70
N TYR A 617 7.68 -9.38 -27.46
CA TYR A 617 7.44 -8.18 -26.67
C TYR A 617 8.73 -7.57 -26.09
N ALA A 618 9.78 -8.38 -25.90
CA ALA A 618 11.11 -7.85 -25.58
C ALA A 618 11.69 -6.99 -26.72
N LEU A 619 11.50 -7.43 -27.98
CA LEU A 619 11.89 -6.67 -29.17
C LEU A 619 11.09 -5.36 -29.30
N GLU A 620 9.77 -5.38 -29.03
CA GLU A 620 8.95 -4.16 -29.04
C GLU A 620 9.43 -3.15 -27.96
N ALA A 621 9.76 -3.64 -26.76
CA ALA A 621 10.36 -2.81 -25.72
C ALA A 621 11.72 -2.23 -26.18
N TYR A 622 12.57 -3.06 -26.79
CA TYR A 622 13.88 -2.67 -27.29
C TYR A 622 13.78 -1.60 -28.38
N ASN A 623 12.90 -1.76 -29.36
CA ASN A 623 12.70 -0.81 -30.45
C ASN A 623 12.19 0.56 -29.97
N THR A 624 11.57 0.60 -28.81
CA THR A 624 10.98 1.82 -28.25
C THR A 624 11.75 2.36 -27.03
N LYS A 625 12.87 1.74 -26.64
CA LYS A 625 13.66 2.09 -25.44
C LYS A 625 14.17 3.53 -25.41
N ASP A 626 14.31 4.18 -26.56
CA ASP A 626 14.88 5.53 -26.65
C ASP A 626 13.95 6.63 -26.14
N VAL A 627 12.72 6.29 -25.82
CA VAL A 627 11.83 7.16 -25.02
C VAL A 627 12.45 7.49 -23.64
N PHE A 628 13.25 6.57 -23.09
CA PHE A 628 13.94 6.83 -21.83
C PHE A 628 15.21 7.66 -22.04
N LYS A 629 15.41 8.61 -21.13
CA LYS A 629 16.65 9.42 -21.10
C LYS A 629 17.77 8.74 -20.33
N ALA A 630 17.41 8.03 -19.25
CA ALA A 630 18.40 7.39 -18.39
C ALA A 630 18.86 6.05 -18.99
N SER A 631 20.17 5.81 -18.91
CA SER A 631 20.77 4.58 -19.40
C SER A 631 20.36 3.34 -18.62
N ALA A 632 19.97 3.51 -17.34
CA ALA A 632 19.56 2.39 -16.49
C ALA A 632 18.31 1.69 -17.00
N GLU A 633 17.26 2.45 -17.38
CA GLU A 633 16.03 1.88 -17.92
C GLU A 633 16.28 1.23 -19.28
N LYS A 634 17.13 1.84 -20.12
CA LYS A 634 17.53 1.25 -21.39
C LYS A 634 18.27 -0.07 -21.17
N ALA A 635 19.23 -0.10 -20.25
CA ALA A 635 19.97 -1.32 -19.92
C ALA A 635 19.07 -2.45 -19.44
N MET A 636 18.05 -2.15 -18.65
CA MET A 636 17.07 -3.12 -18.16
C MET A 636 16.28 -3.74 -19.32
N ILE A 637 15.83 -2.92 -20.26
CA ILE A 637 15.09 -3.39 -21.45
C ILE A 637 15.97 -4.25 -22.35
N VAL A 638 17.21 -3.76 -22.64
CA VAL A 638 18.18 -4.50 -23.47
C VAL A 638 18.54 -5.84 -22.82
N TYR A 639 18.69 -5.86 -21.49
CA TYR A 639 18.97 -7.09 -20.76
C TYR A 639 17.82 -8.12 -20.87
N GLN A 640 16.57 -7.69 -20.75
CA GLN A 640 15.41 -8.57 -20.94
C GLN A 640 15.34 -9.12 -22.38
N TYR A 641 15.64 -8.27 -23.37
CA TYR A 641 15.69 -8.71 -24.76
C TYR A 641 16.83 -9.71 -25.00
N ALA A 642 18.01 -9.47 -24.38
CA ALA A 642 19.12 -10.41 -24.43
C ALA A 642 18.76 -11.76 -23.82
N LEU A 643 18.09 -11.81 -22.65
CA LEU A 643 17.61 -13.04 -22.00
C LEU A 643 16.62 -13.81 -22.90
N CYS A 644 15.66 -13.11 -23.48
CA CYS A 644 14.69 -13.75 -24.38
C CYS A 644 15.34 -14.29 -25.64
N THR A 645 16.35 -13.57 -26.19
CA THR A 645 17.10 -13.96 -27.37
C THR A 645 17.99 -15.18 -27.08
N GLU A 646 18.68 -15.18 -25.93
CA GLU A 646 19.44 -16.35 -25.46
C GLU A 646 18.54 -17.59 -25.35
N ASN A 647 17.38 -17.43 -24.68
CA ASN A 647 16.44 -18.53 -24.47
C ASN A 647 15.78 -19.03 -25.78
N SER A 648 15.79 -18.21 -26.86
CA SER A 648 15.36 -18.61 -28.18
C SER A 648 16.44 -19.41 -28.98
N GLY A 649 17.67 -19.46 -28.45
CA GLY A 649 18.82 -20.15 -29.05
C GLY A 649 19.73 -19.26 -29.87
N ASP A 650 19.41 -17.96 -30.10
CA ASP A 650 20.28 -17.04 -30.83
C ASP A 650 21.38 -16.48 -29.94
N LYS A 651 22.41 -17.31 -29.71
CA LYS A 651 23.52 -16.95 -28.86
C LYS A 651 24.32 -15.75 -29.38
N THR A 652 24.46 -15.61 -30.70
CA THR A 652 25.24 -14.54 -31.30
C THR A 652 24.63 -13.15 -31.01
N THR A 653 23.35 -13.03 -31.28
CA THR A 653 22.61 -11.79 -31.01
C THR A 653 22.56 -11.51 -29.50
N ALA A 654 22.35 -12.54 -28.67
CA ALA A 654 22.33 -12.39 -27.21
C ALA A 654 23.66 -11.83 -26.66
N ILE A 655 24.81 -12.34 -27.14
CA ILE A 655 26.14 -11.80 -26.76
C ILE A 655 26.25 -10.31 -27.12
N SER A 656 25.79 -9.94 -28.32
CA SER A 656 25.83 -8.54 -28.77
C SER A 656 24.96 -7.66 -27.85
N LEU A 657 23.76 -8.11 -27.52
CA LEU A 657 22.84 -7.40 -26.62
C LEU A 657 23.38 -7.28 -25.18
N TYR A 658 23.98 -8.33 -24.63
CA TYR A 658 24.62 -8.23 -23.31
C TYR A 658 25.79 -7.26 -23.31
N LYS A 659 26.56 -7.16 -24.39
CA LYS A 659 27.60 -6.14 -24.56
C LYS A 659 27.01 -4.73 -24.64
N GLU A 660 25.86 -4.55 -25.30
CA GLU A 660 25.10 -3.29 -25.31
C GLU A 660 24.63 -2.93 -23.88
N VAL A 661 24.15 -3.91 -23.08
CA VAL A 661 23.84 -3.68 -21.65
C VAL A 661 25.04 -3.12 -20.92
N LEU A 662 26.24 -3.68 -21.12
CA LEU A 662 27.46 -3.21 -20.45
C LEU A 662 27.94 -1.83 -20.95
N THR A 663 27.57 -1.45 -22.17
CA THR A 663 27.81 -0.09 -22.67
C THR A 663 26.90 0.91 -21.95
N LEU A 664 25.64 0.53 -21.70
CA LEU A 664 24.67 1.36 -20.99
C LEU A 664 24.88 1.38 -19.46
N ASN A 665 25.29 0.25 -18.90
CA ASN A 665 25.57 0.05 -17.48
C ASN A 665 26.78 -0.88 -17.30
N PRO A 666 28.00 -0.33 -17.20
CA PRO A 666 29.24 -1.11 -17.06
C PRO A 666 29.30 -2.01 -15.81
N SER A 667 28.53 -1.69 -14.76
CA SER A 667 28.47 -2.48 -13.53
C SER A 667 27.34 -3.52 -13.51
N HIS A 668 26.71 -3.83 -14.64
CA HIS A 668 25.60 -4.78 -14.70
C HIS A 668 26.09 -6.23 -14.51
N THR A 669 26.18 -6.67 -13.25
CA THR A 669 26.75 -7.97 -12.83
C THR A 669 26.13 -9.15 -13.57
N LYS A 670 24.80 -9.21 -13.71
CA LYS A 670 24.12 -10.33 -14.38
C LYS A 670 24.49 -10.44 -15.87
N ALA A 671 24.67 -9.32 -16.57
CA ALA A 671 25.11 -9.36 -17.99
C ALA A 671 26.55 -9.86 -18.12
N LYS A 672 27.44 -9.50 -17.18
CA LYS A 672 28.80 -10.04 -17.12
C LYS A 672 28.80 -11.54 -16.88
N ILE A 673 27.95 -12.03 -15.95
CA ILE A 673 27.81 -13.47 -15.67
C ILE A 673 27.33 -14.22 -16.91
N ASN A 674 26.24 -13.75 -17.54
CA ASN A 674 25.67 -14.41 -18.73
C ASN A 674 26.69 -14.42 -19.89
N LEU A 675 27.40 -13.32 -20.13
CA LEU A 675 28.48 -13.30 -21.10
C LEU A 675 29.57 -14.33 -20.77
N GLY A 676 29.99 -14.39 -19.51
CA GLY A 676 30.97 -15.40 -19.07
C GLY A 676 30.50 -16.82 -19.33
N ILE A 677 29.27 -17.15 -19.01
CA ILE A 677 28.68 -18.48 -19.30
C ILE A 677 28.64 -18.74 -20.81
N MET A 678 28.15 -17.79 -21.59
CA MET A 678 28.05 -17.95 -23.05
C MET A 678 29.42 -18.16 -23.71
N PHE A 679 30.47 -17.47 -23.27
CA PHE A 679 31.82 -17.67 -23.79
C PHE A 679 32.42 -19.02 -23.36
N MET A 680 32.09 -19.55 -22.18
CA MET A 680 32.46 -20.93 -21.78
C MET A 680 31.74 -22.00 -22.62
N GLU A 681 30.52 -21.72 -23.07
CA GLU A 681 29.69 -22.64 -23.89
C GLU A 681 30.00 -22.61 -25.40
N MET A 682 30.87 -21.73 -25.85
CA MET A 682 31.34 -21.73 -27.26
C MET A 682 32.08 -22.99 -27.64
N VAL A 683 32.17 -23.28 -28.89
CA VAL A 683 32.92 -24.40 -29.40
C VAL A 683 33.95 -23.91 -30.45
N PRO A 684 35.22 -23.83 -30.09
CA PRO A 684 35.82 -24.12 -28.75
C PRO A 684 35.48 -23.03 -27.71
N PRO A 685 35.53 -23.39 -26.40
CA PRO A 685 35.30 -22.41 -25.33
C PRO A 685 36.32 -21.25 -25.36
N ASP A 686 35.84 -20.01 -25.24
CA ASP A 686 36.68 -18.83 -25.03
C ASP A 686 36.78 -18.49 -23.53
N VAL A 687 37.58 -19.29 -22.84
CA VAL A 687 37.68 -19.24 -21.36
C VAL A 687 38.32 -17.93 -20.88
N ASP A 688 39.23 -17.35 -21.65
CA ASP A 688 39.91 -16.10 -21.25
C ASP A 688 38.95 -14.90 -21.32
N THR A 689 38.14 -14.82 -22.37
CA THR A 689 37.08 -13.81 -22.45
C THR A 689 36.03 -14.03 -21.37
N ALA A 690 35.63 -15.29 -21.10
CA ALA A 690 34.70 -15.61 -20.02
C ALA A 690 35.23 -15.12 -18.65
N LEU A 691 36.49 -15.44 -18.32
CA LEU A 691 37.15 -14.99 -17.10
C LEU A 691 37.21 -13.46 -16.99
N SER A 692 37.46 -12.75 -18.10
CA SER A 692 37.46 -11.30 -18.11
C SER A 692 36.13 -10.72 -17.63
N PHE A 693 35.01 -11.20 -18.16
CA PHE A 693 33.66 -10.76 -17.74
C PHE A 693 33.33 -11.19 -16.31
N LEU A 694 33.59 -12.44 -15.95
CA LEU A 694 33.32 -12.97 -14.62
C LEU A 694 34.17 -12.30 -13.53
N THR A 695 35.45 -12.03 -13.81
CA THR A 695 36.30 -11.25 -12.90
C THR A 695 35.77 -9.82 -12.76
N GLY A 696 35.30 -9.20 -13.83
CA GLY A 696 34.62 -7.92 -13.76
C GLY A 696 33.36 -7.94 -12.90
N ALA A 697 32.60 -9.04 -12.93
CA ALA A 697 31.46 -9.24 -12.02
C ALA A 697 31.91 -9.45 -10.57
N TYR A 698 33.01 -10.19 -10.35
CA TYR A 698 33.59 -10.43 -9.03
C TYR A 698 34.10 -9.15 -8.34
N GLN A 699 34.60 -8.20 -9.11
CA GLN A 699 35.03 -6.90 -8.54
C GLN A 699 33.85 -6.08 -8.01
N GLU A 700 32.64 -6.23 -8.61
CA GLU A 700 31.42 -5.57 -8.14
C GLU A 700 30.90 -6.21 -6.84
N ASP A 701 30.89 -7.56 -6.77
CA ASP A 701 30.43 -8.30 -5.59
C ASP A 701 31.22 -9.61 -5.42
N LYS A 702 32.20 -9.59 -4.52
CA LYS A 702 33.05 -10.75 -4.20
C LYS A 702 32.30 -11.86 -3.46
N THR A 703 31.15 -11.52 -2.85
CA THR A 703 30.29 -12.45 -2.12
C THR A 703 29.17 -13.04 -2.97
N ASN A 704 29.14 -12.74 -4.24
CA ASN A 704 28.15 -13.29 -5.15
C ASN A 704 28.44 -14.77 -5.42
N PHE A 705 27.48 -15.61 -5.05
CA PHE A 705 27.57 -17.06 -5.21
C PHE A 705 27.75 -17.48 -6.66
N GLU A 706 26.91 -16.96 -7.57
CA GLU A 706 26.93 -17.34 -8.98
C GLU A 706 28.25 -16.96 -9.65
N VAL A 707 28.79 -15.80 -9.29
CA VAL A 707 30.07 -15.33 -9.83
C VAL A 707 31.21 -16.26 -9.42
N ASN A 708 31.28 -16.59 -8.12
CA ASN A 708 32.34 -17.49 -7.61
C ASN A 708 32.23 -18.88 -8.25
N ASN A 709 31.02 -19.46 -8.36
CA ASN A 709 30.82 -20.73 -9.00
C ASN A 709 31.23 -20.70 -10.48
N ASN A 710 30.81 -19.68 -11.25
CA ASN A 710 31.13 -19.60 -12.67
C ASN A 710 32.61 -19.31 -12.94
N ILE A 711 33.29 -18.55 -12.09
CA ILE A 711 34.76 -18.42 -12.16
C ILE A 711 35.43 -19.77 -11.90
N GLY A 712 34.92 -20.55 -10.93
CA GLY A 712 35.38 -21.91 -10.68
C GLY A 712 35.23 -22.80 -11.93
N ASN A 713 34.06 -22.74 -12.61
CA ASN A 713 33.78 -23.46 -13.86
C ASN A 713 34.77 -23.05 -14.98
N ALA A 714 35.04 -21.75 -15.11
CA ALA A 714 35.95 -21.23 -16.13
C ALA A 714 37.42 -21.69 -15.86
N TYR A 715 37.88 -21.66 -14.63
CA TYR A 715 39.21 -22.18 -14.28
C TYR A 715 39.30 -23.72 -14.41
N LEU A 716 38.20 -24.43 -14.14
CA LEU A 716 38.13 -25.88 -14.39
C LEU A 716 38.30 -26.19 -15.87
N LEU A 717 37.60 -25.47 -16.76
CA LEU A 717 37.76 -25.58 -18.21
C LEU A 717 39.18 -25.23 -18.68
N LYS A 718 39.80 -24.25 -18.04
CA LYS A 718 41.19 -23.85 -18.28
C LYS A 718 42.21 -24.86 -17.72
N LYS A 719 41.74 -25.86 -16.98
CA LYS A 719 42.58 -26.82 -16.24
C LYS A 719 43.46 -26.19 -15.16
N ASP A 720 43.10 -25.00 -14.70
CA ASP A 720 43.70 -24.36 -13.53
C ASP A 720 42.94 -24.78 -12.27
N TYR A 721 43.24 -25.99 -11.84
CA TYR A 721 42.48 -26.65 -10.76
C TYR A 721 42.66 -25.91 -9.43
N THR A 722 43.85 -25.32 -9.20
CA THR A 722 44.11 -24.53 -7.98
C THR A 722 43.15 -23.38 -7.83
N ASN A 723 42.98 -22.58 -8.87
CA ASN A 723 42.04 -21.46 -8.86
C ASN A 723 40.60 -21.97 -8.86
N ALA A 724 40.29 -23.03 -9.60
CA ALA A 724 38.95 -23.62 -9.59
C ALA A 724 38.53 -24.00 -8.17
N VAL A 725 39.36 -24.74 -7.43
CA VAL A 725 39.13 -25.14 -6.02
C VAL A 725 38.92 -23.89 -5.16
N ASN A 726 39.77 -22.88 -5.27
CA ASN A 726 39.63 -21.67 -4.45
C ASN A 726 38.28 -20.97 -4.63
N TYR A 727 37.84 -20.80 -5.87
CA TYR A 727 36.57 -20.12 -6.15
C TYR A 727 35.35 -20.98 -5.78
N TYR A 728 35.39 -22.30 -5.98
CA TYR A 728 34.33 -23.20 -5.49
C TYR A 728 34.28 -23.26 -3.96
N LEU A 729 35.41 -23.22 -3.26
CA LEU A 729 35.45 -23.09 -1.81
C LEU A 729 34.77 -21.80 -1.34
N ASN A 730 34.99 -20.69 -2.02
CA ASN A 730 34.32 -19.44 -1.73
C ASN A 730 32.82 -19.55 -1.98
N ALA A 731 32.41 -20.12 -3.10
CA ALA A 731 31.01 -20.37 -3.40
C ALA A 731 30.33 -21.27 -2.35
N SER A 732 31.00 -22.36 -1.98
CA SER A 732 30.52 -23.30 -0.93
C SER A 732 30.39 -22.62 0.45
N LYS A 733 31.27 -21.68 0.80
CA LYS A 733 31.15 -20.89 2.04
C LYS A 733 29.94 -19.96 2.01
N ILE A 734 29.62 -19.40 0.85
CA ILE A 734 28.46 -18.51 0.67
C ILE A 734 27.14 -19.31 0.77
N LYS A 735 27.08 -20.47 0.12
CA LYS A 735 25.93 -21.39 0.18
C LYS A 735 26.34 -22.79 0.64
N PRO A 736 26.49 -23.03 1.94
CA PRO A 736 27.03 -24.33 2.47
C PRO A 736 26.15 -25.56 2.18
N LYS A 737 24.89 -25.34 1.87
CA LYS A 737 23.92 -26.43 1.55
C LYS A 737 23.75 -26.69 0.06
N ASP A 738 24.44 -25.96 -0.79
CA ASP A 738 24.36 -26.13 -2.25
C ASP A 738 25.18 -27.37 -2.64
N THR A 739 24.50 -28.44 -3.04
CA THR A 739 25.12 -29.71 -3.41
C THR A 739 25.79 -29.66 -4.77
N GLU A 740 25.33 -28.80 -5.70
CA GLU A 740 25.90 -28.68 -7.03
C GLU A 740 27.31 -28.06 -6.97
N VAL A 741 27.47 -26.98 -6.24
CA VAL A 741 28.80 -26.38 -6.00
C VAL A 741 29.76 -27.34 -5.32
N LYS A 742 29.28 -28.15 -4.37
CA LYS A 742 30.10 -29.17 -3.71
C LYS A 742 30.55 -30.26 -4.68
N ILE A 743 29.66 -30.69 -5.59
CA ILE A 743 30.02 -31.61 -6.67
C ILE A 743 31.12 -31.02 -7.56
N ASN A 744 30.95 -29.75 -7.97
CA ASN A 744 31.94 -29.04 -8.78
C ASN A 744 33.28 -28.89 -8.04
N LEU A 745 33.26 -28.60 -6.72
CA LEU A 745 34.43 -28.57 -5.87
C LEU A 745 35.13 -29.93 -5.79
N ALA A 746 34.35 -30.98 -5.57
CA ALA A 746 34.87 -32.35 -5.49
C ALA A 746 35.49 -32.77 -6.85
N LYS A 747 34.85 -32.44 -7.96
CA LYS A 747 35.42 -32.64 -9.30
C LYS A 747 36.72 -31.88 -9.49
N ALA A 748 36.77 -30.61 -9.07
CA ALA A 748 37.99 -29.83 -9.15
C ALA A 748 39.14 -30.43 -8.30
N TYR A 749 38.85 -30.93 -7.10
CA TYR A 749 39.82 -31.67 -6.28
C TYR A 749 40.26 -32.98 -6.96
N THR A 750 39.32 -33.70 -7.59
CA THR A 750 39.63 -34.93 -8.33
C THR A 750 40.59 -34.67 -9.48
N GLU A 751 40.33 -33.65 -10.28
CA GLU A 751 41.14 -33.22 -11.42
C GLU A 751 42.49 -32.63 -10.96
N PHE A 752 42.53 -32.04 -9.78
CA PHE A 752 43.75 -31.55 -9.12
C PHE A 752 44.62 -32.69 -8.57
N GLY A 753 44.05 -33.89 -8.37
CA GLY A 753 44.71 -35.04 -7.78
C GLY A 753 44.62 -35.08 -6.26
N ASP A 754 43.86 -34.19 -5.63
CA ASP A 754 43.61 -34.20 -4.17
C ASP A 754 42.39 -35.07 -3.88
N PHE A 755 42.61 -36.38 -3.99
CA PHE A 755 41.57 -37.40 -3.86
C PHE A 755 41.01 -37.48 -2.44
N ASP A 756 41.79 -37.11 -1.42
CA ASP A 756 41.35 -37.16 -0.02
C ASP A 756 40.28 -36.09 0.22
N ASN A 757 40.52 -34.84 -0.18
CA ASN A 757 39.54 -33.78 -0.10
C ASN A 757 38.32 -34.04 -1.03
N ALA A 758 38.53 -34.54 -2.24
CA ALA A 758 37.45 -34.98 -3.11
C ALA A 758 36.51 -35.99 -2.45
N LYS A 759 37.10 -37.04 -1.79
CA LYS A 759 36.36 -38.05 -1.05
C LYS A 759 35.51 -37.47 0.05
N ILE A 760 36.10 -36.56 0.86
CA ILE A 760 35.38 -35.88 1.95
C ILE A 760 34.16 -35.13 1.42
N ILE A 761 34.33 -34.33 0.38
CA ILE A 761 33.24 -33.49 -0.18
C ILE A 761 32.15 -34.35 -0.86
N TYR A 762 32.53 -35.41 -1.61
CA TYR A 762 31.52 -36.30 -2.18
C TYR A 762 30.71 -37.03 -1.10
N VAL A 763 31.33 -37.46 -0.02
CA VAL A 763 30.63 -38.08 1.13
C VAL A 763 29.64 -37.05 1.72
N GLU A 764 30.07 -35.81 1.88
CA GLU A 764 29.17 -34.73 2.36
C GLU A 764 27.98 -34.52 1.41
N VAL A 765 28.23 -34.54 0.09
CA VAL A 765 27.16 -34.43 -0.93
C VAL A 765 26.13 -35.55 -0.79
N ILE A 766 26.59 -36.79 -0.70
CA ILE A 766 25.74 -37.97 -0.55
C ILE A 766 24.93 -37.95 0.76
N ASN A 767 25.54 -37.46 1.84
CA ASN A 767 24.85 -37.30 3.13
C ASN A 767 23.77 -36.19 3.07
N GLN A 768 24.02 -35.11 2.37
CA GLN A 768 23.05 -34.03 2.19
C GLN A 768 21.96 -34.38 1.19
N ASN A 769 22.31 -35.03 0.09
CA ASN A 769 21.40 -35.48 -0.94
C ASN A 769 21.66 -36.93 -1.31
N PRO A 770 21.04 -37.90 -0.63
CA PRO A 770 21.20 -39.32 -0.91
C PRO A 770 20.79 -39.78 -2.32
N ASN A 771 20.14 -38.92 -3.10
CA ASN A 771 19.70 -39.17 -4.48
C ASN A 771 20.67 -38.58 -5.52
N SER A 772 21.82 -38.05 -5.10
CA SER A 772 22.87 -37.57 -6.00
C SER A 772 23.65 -38.75 -6.59
N TYR A 773 23.01 -39.50 -7.49
CA TYR A 773 23.52 -40.77 -8.00
C TYR A 773 24.88 -40.67 -8.71
N ASP A 774 25.14 -39.58 -9.47
CA ASP A 774 26.46 -39.31 -10.05
C ASP A 774 27.55 -39.20 -8.98
N ALA A 775 27.26 -38.60 -7.82
CA ALA A 775 28.23 -38.44 -6.76
C ALA A 775 28.69 -39.78 -6.18
N TYR A 776 27.85 -40.86 -6.18
CA TYR A 776 28.28 -42.20 -5.80
C TYR A 776 29.29 -42.77 -6.78
N ILE A 777 29.09 -42.57 -8.08
CA ILE A 777 30.00 -43.03 -9.13
C ILE A 777 31.32 -42.26 -9.05
N ASP A 778 31.26 -40.95 -8.94
CA ASP A 778 32.46 -40.12 -8.85
C ASP A 778 33.25 -40.41 -7.56
N LEU A 779 32.56 -40.60 -6.42
CA LEU A 779 33.16 -41.02 -5.17
C LEU A 779 33.83 -42.36 -5.29
N ALA A 780 33.18 -43.33 -5.96
CA ALA A 780 33.79 -44.65 -6.19
C ALA A 780 35.06 -44.55 -7.03
N LYS A 781 35.07 -43.73 -8.08
CA LYS A 781 36.25 -43.45 -8.89
C LYS A 781 37.38 -42.84 -8.05
N VAL A 782 37.06 -41.91 -7.16
CA VAL A 782 38.00 -41.30 -6.24
C VAL A 782 38.56 -42.37 -5.26
N CYS A 783 37.71 -43.24 -4.71
CA CYS A 783 38.15 -44.35 -3.84
C CYS A 783 39.04 -45.33 -4.60
N ILE A 784 38.77 -45.62 -5.87
CA ILE A 784 39.66 -46.45 -6.71
C ILE A 784 41.02 -45.75 -6.89
N ALA A 785 41.07 -44.47 -7.14
CA ALA A 785 42.30 -43.73 -7.26
C ALA A 785 43.12 -43.74 -5.96
N LEU A 786 42.46 -43.73 -4.81
CA LEU A 786 43.05 -43.89 -3.47
C LEU A 786 43.41 -45.36 -3.14
N LYS A 787 43.13 -46.30 -4.03
CA LYS A 787 43.27 -47.74 -3.80
C LYS A 787 42.37 -48.27 -2.67
N ASP A 788 41.35 -47.56 -2.31
CA ASP A 788 40.34 -47.95 -1.33
C ASP A 788 39.21 -48.71 -2.03
N THR A 789 39.51 -49.93 -2.46
CA THR A 789 38.58 -50.79 -3.21
C THR A 789 37.35 -51.18 -2.42
N ILE A 790 37.48 -51.29 -1.09
CA ILE A 790 36.37 -51.65 -0.21
C ILE A 790 35.31 -50.56 -0.19
N SER A 791 35.70 -49.29 0.02
CA SER A 791 34.80 -48.19 -0.01
C SER A 791 34.18 -48.00 -1.39
N ALA A 792 34.97 -48.16 -2.47
CA ALA A 792 34.49 -48.05 -3.84
C ALA A 792 33.37 -49.07 -4.13
N GLU A 793 33.58 -50.34 -3.77
CA GLU A 793 32.56 -51.40 -3.91
C GLU A 793 31.30 -51.06 -3.06
N GLY A 794 31.52 -50.59 -1.83
CA GLY A 794 30.41 -50.19 -0.94
C GLY A 794 29.52 -49.10 -1.55
N TYR A 795 30.08 -48.02 -2.10
CA TYR A 795 29.33 -46.94 -2.72
C TYR A 795 28.63 -47.38 -4.02
N LEU A 796 29.28 -48.18 -4.86
CA LEU A 796 28.66 -48.70 -6.07
C LEU A 796 27.51 -49.66 -5.77
N THR A 797 27.67 -50.52 -4.79
CA THR A 797 26.62 -51.42 -4.30
C THR A 797 25.45 -50.65 -3.69
N ALA A 798 25.75 -49.62 -2.88
CA ALA A 798 24.73 -48.73 -2.35
C ALA A 798 23.95 -48.02 -3.45
N LEU A 799 24.62 -47.60 -4.54
CA LEU A 799 23.96 -47.02 -5.72
C LEU A 799 23.08 -48.07 -6.43
N GLN A 800 23.59 -49.28 -6.65
CA GLN A 800 22.78 -50.34 -7.27
C GLN A 800 21.50 -50.64 -6.47
N ASN A 801 21.61 -50.66 -5.13
CA ASN A 801 20.46 -50.90 -4.29
C ASN A 801 19.42 -49.74 -4.31
N LYS A 802 19.91 -48.52 -4.46
CA LYS A 802 19.04 -47.33 -4.53
C LYS A 802 18.40 -47.13 -5.89
N LYS A 803 19.17 -47.39 -6.94
CA LYS A 803 18.77 -47.12 -8.35
C LYS A 803 19.41 -48.13 -9.29
N PRO A 804 18.84 -49.36 -9.38
CA PRO A 804 19.46 -50.47 -10.09
C PRO A 804 19.74 -50.21 -11.58
N GLU A 805 18.90 -49.40 -12.21
CA GLU A 805 19.01 -49.08 -13.63
C GLU A 805 19.94 -47.91 -13.95
N TYR A 806 20.54 -47.24 -12.94
CA TYR A 806 21.34 -46.07 -13.17
C TYR A 806 22.75 -46.36 -13.67
N ARG A 807 23.06 -45.96 -14.91
CA ARG A 807 24.37 -46.15 -15.55
C ARG A 807 24.94 -47.59 -15.35
N THR A 808 24.10 -48.59 -15.51
CA THR A 808 24.40 -49.97 -15.19
C THR A 808 25.70 -50.47 -15.77
N SER A 809 26.02 -50.13 -17.04
CA SER A 809 27.25 -50.55 -17.76
C SER A 809 28.49 -49.95 -17.08
N GLU A 810 28.46 -48.68 -16.68
CA GLU A 810 29.57 -48.00 -16.02
C GLU A 810 29.77 -48.52 -14.58
N VAL A 811 28.67 -48.63 -13.84
CA VAL A 811 28.71 -49.18 -12.47
C VAL A 811 29.25 -50.59 -12.47
N LYS A 812 28.82 -51.46 -13.41
CA LYS A 812 29.34 -52.82 -13.54
C LYS A 812 30.83 -52.81 -13.87
N ALA A 813 31.27 -52.02 -14.84
CA ALA A 813 32.68 -51.92 -15.20
C ALA A 813 33.54 -51.47 -13.99
N LEU A 814 33.09 -50.54 -13.19
CA LEU A 814 33.78 -50.10 -11.98
C LEU A 814 33.79 -51.20 -10.90
N LEU A 815 32.69 -51.94 -10.72
CA LEU A 815 32.63 -53.07 -9.80
C LEU A 815 33.61 -54.19 -10.21
N ASP A 816 33.71 -54.49 -11.53
CA ASP A 816 34.62 -55.49 -12.06
C ASP A 816 36.10 -55.06 -11.83
N THR A 817 36.40 -53.77 -11.68
CA THR A 817 37.77 -53.32 -11.37
C THR A 817 38.15 -53.46 -9.89
N VAL A 818 37.16 -53.42 -8.96
CA VAL A 818 37.39 -53.42 -7.50
C VAL A 818 37.19 -54.81 -6.86
N ARG A 819 36.44 -55.69 -7.51
CA ARG A 819 36.25 -57.07 -7.06
C ARG A 819 37.42 -57.94 -7.45
N PRO A 820 37.89 -58.81 -6.55
CA PRO A 820 38.93 -59.75 -6.93
C PRO A 820 38.46 -60.63 -8.10
N LYS A 821 39.32 -60.78 -9.10
CA LYS A 821 39.05 -61.77 -10.16
C LYS A 821 39.22 -63.15 -9.57
N ASN A 822 38.12 -63.90 -9.43
CA ASN A 822 38.17 -65.29 -9.06
C ASN A 822 38.95 -66.08 -10.11
#